data_07f40ccb05768ca23218c902b6e18d89
#
_entry.id   07f40ccb05768ca23218c902b6e18d89
#
_cell.length_a   1.000
_cell.length_b   1.000
_cell.length_c   1.000
_cell.angle_alpha   90.00
_cell.angle_beta   90.00
_cell.angle_gamma   90.00
#
_symmetry.space_group_name_H-M   'P 1'
#
loop_
_entity.id
_entity.type
_entity.pdbx_description
1 polymer ?
#
loop_
_entity_poly.entity_id
_entity_poly.type
_entity_poly.pdbx_seq_one_letter_code
_entity_poly.pdbx_strand_id
1 'polypeptide(L)'
;GGGKPTQLVAFEYRPETKEREVLLDLPGRNVYSFCFDPNYTENGHLYLFSNLNLEAFDGQKANRISRVTLPRGSSEIDLASEHSIIEWRSGGHDGGGIAFGLDGMLYISTGDGTSDSDNWVSGQTLDDLLGGVLRIDISETSEDEPYRIPADNPFINLHDARGELYAYGLRNPWRLAVDALTGHVWVGNNGQDLWETVHLVRAGENYGWSVYEGSHPFYQNRRMGPHPLTLPTAEHPHSEARSITGGVVYYGLKWSELRGHYIYGDYGTGKIWSIKHDGEKQLALQEIADTPLAITGFATTHSGELLVVDHASGFYRLERQPRTRPAAPFPQRLSETGLFLDSKTHEMHPGVLGYSVIASGWNDGATTERWMAVPGEEKVGFNQNGAWIFPNGTALVQTLTVQRESALGLAEPFRIETRIMLRQQNEWVGYSYKWNEAQTNAELVAKGGDRTTLRIADQKSPGGFRRHDWVFPSRADCMTCHSRAAGFVLGLTGLNTDRAHNFSGVNDNQLRTFSHIGFFNKPYKRPDKKPRSLANPYDPTASLEQRARSYLHINCSGCHIHAGGGNSKMLLSLGTANDQMSLIGARPQHDTFGIQNAMLVSPGAPDQSVLLSRLNRRGRGQMPPLVSGAVDDAAVALFREWISGMQPSAVFVKNWKPTDFESGFEIAHEPDNLTRGRSAYAKVGCAQCHRLDGIGGSVGPNLTDLAKRMKPAEVLESILEPSRTIPEAYVLQQFNMSNGEVHLGQVQEETDAVVVLRSLSATGASLRLAKALIVSRKKLNVSNMPPGTVNTLEKQQILDLIAYLTRE
;
A
#
# COMPACT_ATOMS: atom_id res chain seq x y z
N GLY A 1 5.31 -8.16 2.02
CA GLY A 1 6.56 -8.87 2.13
C GLY A 1 7.14 -8.60 3.48
N GLY A 2 7.72 -9.64 4.16
CA GLY A 2 8.54 -9.44 5.33
C GLY A 2 9.66 -8.47 4.96
N GLY A 3 9.37 -7.19 5.12
CA GLY A 3 10.25 -6.14 4.74
C GLY A 3 11.47 -6.24 5.61
N LYS A 4 12.63 -6.39 4.99
CA LYS A 4 13.83 -5.79 5.57
C LYS A 4 13.40 -4.39 6.00
N PRO A 5 13.78 -3.92 7.20
CA PRO A 5 13.52 -2.56 7.62
C PRO A 5 13.92 -1.65 6.46
N THR A 6 13.07 -0.69 6.14
CA THR A 6 13.29 0.23 5.03
C THR A 6 14.62 0.92 5.29
N GLN A 7 15.62 0.59 4.49
CA GLN A 7 16.87 1.34 4.50
C GLN A 7 16.59 2.66 3.78
N LEU A 8 16.63 3.76 4.49
CA LEU A 8 16.86 5.02 3.81
C LEU A 8 18.35 5.10 3.53
N VAL A 9 18.63 5.12 2.26
CA VAL A 9 19.96 5.40 1.76
C VAL A 9 19.94 6.83 1.27
N ALA A 10 20.46 7.77 2.05
CA ALA A 10 20.88 9.05 1.50
C ALA A 10 22.17 8.79 0.71
N PHE A 11 22.23 9.27 -0.51
CA PHE A 11 23.38 9.04 -1.37
C PHE A 11 23.75 10.31 -2.13
N GLU A 12 25.03 10.50 -2.35
CA GLU A 12 25.54 11.44 -3.32
C GLU A 12 25.35 10.85 -4.72
N TYR A 13 24.66 11.58 -5.59
CA TYR A 13 24.49 11.21 -6.99
C TYR A 13 25.40 12.08 -7.86
N ARG A 14 26.28 11.43 -8.61
CA ARG A 14 27.17 12.09 -9.59
C ARG A 14 26.58 11.91 -10.99
N PRO A 15 25.94 12.95 -11.55
CA PRO A 15 25.23 12.84 -12.83
C PRO A 15 26.12 12.41 -14.00
N GLU A 16 27.42 12.74 -13.94
CA GLU A 16 28.39 12.46 -14.99
C GLU A 16 28.71 10.96 -15.07
N THR A 17 28.89 10.30 -13.94
CA THR A 17 29.25 8.88 -13.85
C THR A 17 28.05 7.98 -13.60
N LYS A 18 26.89 8.55 -13.17
CA LYS A 18 25.71 7.84 -12.69
C LYS A 18 25.99 6.96 -11.45
N GLU A 19 27.07 7.24 -10.76
CA GLU A 19 27.41 6.54 -9.52
C GLU A 19 26.59 7.08 -8.34
N ARG A 20 26.41 6.22 -7.35
CA ARG A 20 25.74 6.53 -6.07
C ARG A 20 26.67 6.12 -4.95
N GLU A 21 26.87 7.01 -4.02
CA GLU A 21 27.58 6.75 -2.78
C GLU A 21 26.58 6.83 -1.62
N VAL A 22 26.54 5.81 -0.76
CA VAL A 22 25.61 5.75 0.38
C VAL A 22 26.17 6.63 1.49
N LEU A 23 25.45 7.68 1.87
CA LEU A 23 25.82 8.57 2.95
C LEU A 23 25.23 8.18 4.29
N LEU A 24 24.06 7.51 4.28
CA LEU A 24 23.32 7.19 5.49
C LEU A 24 22.50 5.91 5.30
N ASP A 25 22.63 4.99 6.25
CA ASP A 25 21.78 3.82 6.39
C ASP A 25 21.20 3.78 7.81
N LEU A 26 19.86 3.89 7.92
CA LEU A 26 19.15 3.88 9.20
C LEU A 26 18.17 2.69 9.26
N PRO A 27 18.65 1.50 9.65
CA PRO A 27 17.78 0.33 9.77
C PRO A 27 16.71 0.54 10.85
N GLY A 28 15.46 0.23 10.49
CA GLY A 28 14.29 0.31 11.38
C GLY A 28 13.61 1.67 11.45
N ARG A 29 14.05 2.66 10.67
CA ARG A 29 13.41 3.97 10.54
C ARG A 29 12.88 4.19 9.13
N ASN A 30 11.78 4.94 9.01
CA ASN A 30 11.38 5.56 7.76
C ASN A 30 11.82 7.02 7.82
N VAL A 31 12.74 7.45 6.97
CA VAL A 31 13.09 8.86 6.84
C VAL A 31 12.31 9.45 5.67
N TYR A 32 11.56 10.52 5.93
CA TYR A 32 10.71 11.17 4.95
C TYR A 32 11.44 12.25 4.16
N SER A 33 12.27 13.03 4.85
CA SER A 33 13.08 14.10 4.22
C SER A 33 14.28 14.48 5.08
N PHE A 34 15.15 15.26 4.49
CA PHE A 34 16.24 15.93 5.18
C PHE A 34 16.49 17.32 4.59
N CYS A 35 17.13 18.19 5.36
CA CYS A 35 17.66 19.46 4.87
C CYS A 35 19.02 19.74 5.49
N PHE A 36 19.82 20.54 4.78
CA PHE A 36 21.10 21.04 5.28
C PHE A 36 20.87 22.25 6.17
N ASP A 37 21.71 22.38 7.19
CA ASP A 37 21.81 23.61 7.98
C ASP A 37 22.23 24.80 7.06
N PRO A 38 21.70 26.00 7.27
CA PRO A 38 22.15 27.19 6.52
C PRO A 38 23.66 27.41 6.59
N ASN A 39 24.29 27.04 7.70
CA ASN A 39 25.75 27.12 7.91
C ASN A 39 26.44 25.75 7.73
N TYR A 40 25.88 24.84 6.93
CA TYR A 40 26.41 23.50 6.73
C TYR A 40 27.89 23.45 6.39
N THR A 41 28.37 24.41 5.59
CA THR A 41 29.82 24.50 5.23
C THR A 41 30.72 24.73 6.43
N GLU A 42 30.21 25.21 7.55
CA GLU A 42 30.92 25.49 8.78
C GLU A 42 30.74 24.36 9.81
N ASN A 43 29.50 23.92 10.00
CA ASN A 43 29.11 23.02 11.08
C ASN A 43 28.87 21.55 10.65
N GLY A 44 28.69 21.27 9.35
CA GLY A 44 28.40 19.92 8.85
C GLY A 44 27.04 19.36 9.27
N HIS A 45 26.10 20.18 9.75
CA HIS A 45 24.82 19.70 10.27
C HIS A 45 23.78 19.43 9.17
N LEU A 46 23.04 18.33 9.34
CA LEU A 46 21.83 17.99 8.61
C LEU A 46 20.69 17.72 9.58
N TYR A 47 19.48 17.99 9.13
CA TYR A 47 18.27 17.69 9.87
C TYR A 47 17.47 16.61 9.16
N LEU A 48 17.03 15.59 9.89
CA LEU A 48 16.30 14.44 9.37
C LEU A 48 14.89 14.43 9.94
N PHE A 49 13.89 14.22 9.09
CA PHE A 49 12.56 13.88 9.53
C PHE A 49 12.38 12.36 9.43
N SER A 50 12.21 11.68 10.54
CA SER A 50 12.07 10.22 10.58
C SER A 50 10.89 9.77 11.42
N ASN A 51 10.34 8.60 11.07
CA ASN A 51 9.34 7.88 11.83
C ASN A 51 9.99 6.73 12.59
N LEU A 52 9.78 6.67 13.89
CA LEU A 52 10.39 5.71 14.80
C LEU A 52 9.35 4.73 15.33
N ASN A 53 9.72 3.45 15.41
CA ASN A 53 8.98 2.48 16.22
C ASN A 53 9.49 2.58 17.67
N LEU A 54 8.88 3.42 18.48
CA LEU A 54 9.25 3.59 19.88
C LEU A 54 8.11 3.11 20.80
N GLU A 55 8.48 2.46 21.89
CA GLU A 55 7.59 2.18 23.03
C GLU A 55 7.24 3.47 23.82
N ALA A 56 7.88 4.61 23.47
CA ALA A 56 7.84 5.86 24.22
C ALA A 56 6.47 6.58 24.25
N PHE A 57 5.55 6.21 23.32
CA PHE A 57 4.20 6.77 23.28
C PHE A 57 3.17 5.64 23.36
N ASP A 58 3.08 4.94 24.48
CA ASP A 58 2.12 3.84 24.72
C ASP A 58 2.13 2.74 23.62
N GLY A 59 3.33 2.41 23.12
CA GLY A 59 3.52 1.43 22.07
C GLY A 59 3.13 1.92 20.67
N GLN A 60 2.90 3.22 20.47
CA GLN A 60 2.63 3.85 19.19
C GLN A 60 3.94 4.30 18.51
N LYS A 61 3.86 4.61 17.23
CA LYS A 61 4.97 5.20 16.49
C LYS A 61 5.10 6.67 16.85
N ALA A 62 6.34 7.18 16.77
CA ALA A 62 6.63 8.60 16.91
C ALA A 62 7.31 9.15 15.65
N ASN A 63 7.08 10.42 15.39
CA ASN A 63 7.84 11.21 14.46
C ASN A 63 8.92 11.98 15.20
N ARG A 64 10.07 12.15 14.57
CA ARG A 64 11.21 12.88 15.14
C ARG A 64 11.87 13.74 14.07
N ILE A 65 12.20 14.96 14.45
CA ILE A 65 13.26 15.74 13.79
C ILE A 65 14.53 15.54 14.60
N SER A 66 15.60 15.11 13.95
CA SER A 66 16.92 15.00 14.57
C SER A 66 17.98 15.73 13.74
N ARG A 67 18.96 16.29 14.43
CA ARG A 67 20.20 16.82 13.85
C ARG A 67 21.26 15.73 13.84
N VAL A 68 21.95 15.55 12.73
CA VAL A 68 23.12 14.69 12.57
C VAL A 68 24.26 15.48 11.91
N THR A 69 25.48 14.99 12.05
CA THR A 69 26.66 15.63 11.44
C THR A 69 27.18 14.78 10.28
N LEU A 70 27.36 15.40 9.12
CA LEU A 70 28.18 14.87 8.04
C LEU A 70 29.54 15.61 8.09
N PRO A 71 30.62 14.97 8.59
CA PRO A 71 31.89 15.60 8.70
C PRO A 71 32.43 16.06 7.33
N ARG A 72 33.03 17.24 7.27
CA ARG A 72 33.52 17.80 6.01
C ARG A 72 34.52 16.87 5.34
N GLY A 73 34.25 16.52 4.08
CA GLY A 73 35.05 15.58 3.29
C GLY A 73 34.82 14.11 3.64
N SER A 74 33.84 13.81 4.52
CA SER A 74 33.34 12.44 4.76
C SER A 74 32.26 12.11 3.76
N SER A 75 32.18 10.83 3.38
CA SER A 75 31.06 10.24 2.67
C SER A 75 30.08 9.51 3.59
N GLU A 76 30.26 9.62 4.91
CA GLU A 76 29.41 8.95 5.90
C GLU A 76 28.95 9.94 6.98
N ILE A 77 27.65 9.85 7.33
CA ILE A 77 27.06 10.62 8.42
C ILE A 77 27.45 9.98 9.76
N ASP A 78 27.90 10.82 10.69
CA ASP A 78 28.16 10.38 12.07
C ASP A 78 26.86 10.20 12.84
N LEU A 79 26.40 8.96 12.96
CA LEU A 79 25.19 8.62 13.72
C LEU A 79 25.32 8.80 15.22
N ALA A 80 26.57 8.79 15.77
CA ALA A 80 26.78 9.08 17.18
C ALA A 80 26.54 10.55 17.52
N SER A 81 26.51 11.44 16.51
CA SER A 81 26.15 12.85 16.65
C SER A 81 24.65 13.13 16.65
N GLU A 82 23.82 12.10 16.54
CA GLU A 82 22.38 12.32 16.48
C GLU A 82 21.85 12.99 17.75
N HIS A 83 21.20 14.13 17.56
CA HIS A 83 20.53 14.89 18.60
C HIS A 83 19.05 15.09 18.26
N SER A 84 18.14 14.69 19.17
CA SER A 84 16.69 14.87 18.99
C SER A 84 16.32 16.32 19.17
N ILE A 85 15.61 16.91 18.20
CA ILE A 85 15.14 18.29 18.25
C ILE A 85 13.70 18.35 18.77
N ILE A 86 12.77 17.64 18.12
CA ILE A 86 11.35 17.62 18.48
C ILE A 86 10.72 16.30 18.11
N GLU A 87 9.81 15.80 18.95
CA GLU A 87 9.09 14.55 18.75
C GLU A 87 7.57 14.74 18.94
N TRP A 88 6.80 13.94 18.20
CA TRP A 88 5.35 13.86 18.35
C TRP A 88 4.82 12.49 17.92
N ARG A 89 3.61 12.15 18.38
CA ARG A 89 2.97 10.87 18.07
C ARG A 89 2.68 10.70 16.58
N SER A 90 2.71 9.45 16.11
CA SER A 90 2.38 9.05 14.74
C SER A 90 1.36 7.92 14.75
N GLY A 91 0.40 7.96 13.82
CA GLY A 91 -0.60 6.90 13.61
C GLY A 91 -0.88 6.65 12.13
N GLY A 92 -0.25 7.40 11.23
CA GLY A 92 -0.41 7.17 9.80
C GLY A 92 -0.07 8.36 8.91
N HIS A 93 -0.80 9.46 9.00
CA HIS A 93 -0.46 10.67 8.29
C HIS A 93 0.59 11.44 9.08
N ASP A 94 1.82 11.34 8.64
CA ASP A 94 2.96 11.88 9.37
C ASP A 94 3.38 13.27 8.86
N GLY A 95 2.93 13.65 7.67
CA GLY A 95 3.52 14.75 6.92
C GLY A 95 4.84 14.30 6.28
N GLY A 96 5.88 15.12 6.33
CA GLY A 96 7.20 14.65 5.91
C GLY A 96 8.12 15.70 5.31
N GLY A 97 7.73 16.97 5.24
CA GLY A 97 8.55 18.03 4.70
C GLY A 97 9.28 18.82 5.78
N ILE A 98 10.57 19.13 5.56
CA ILE A 98 11.34 20.09 6.35
C ILE A 98 12.16 20.98 5.44
N ALA A 99 12.24 22.28 5.78
CA ALA A 99 13.08 23.24 5.10
C ALA A 99 13.37 24.46 5.98
N PHE A 100 14.51 25.09 5.80
CA PHE A 100 14.79 26.38 6.39
C PHE A 100 14.14 27.53 5.61
N GLY A 101 13.55 28.46 6.34
CA GLY A 101 13.09 29.75 5.81
C GLY A 101 14.22 30.72 5.58
N LEU A 102 13.95 31.82 4.84
CA LEU A 102 14.89 32.95 4.71
C LEU A 102 15.08 33.69 6.03
N ASP A 103 14.19 33.49 6.99
CA ASP A 103 14.25 33.96 8.36
C ASP A 103 15.15 33.13 9.27
N GLY A 104 15.75 32.05 8.74
CA GLY A 104 16.60 31.13 9.48
C GLY A 104 15.86 30.10 10.34
N MET A 105 14.50 30.14 10.38
CA MET A 105 13.70 29.21 11.15
C MET A 105 13.52 27.88 10.39
N LEU A 106 13.35 26.78 11.15
CA LEU A 106 13.03 25.48 10.58
C LEU A 106 11.51 25.31 10.48
N TYR A 107 11.02 25.11 9.25
CA TYR A 107 9.63 24.79 8.95
C TYR A 107 9.46 23.29 8.80
N ILE A 108 8.40 22.72 9.42
CA ILE A 108 8.13 21.28 9.46
C ILE A 108 6.65 21.07 9.12
N SER A 109 6.34 20.24 8.13
CA SER A 109 4.95 19.86 7.83
C SER A 109 4.57 18.60 8.59
N THR A 110 3.43 18.65 9.31
CA THR A 110 2.91 17.54 10.13
C THR A 110 1.51 17.15 9.67
N GLY A 111 1.28 15.83 9.53
CA GLY A 111 -0.04 15.32 9.20
C GLY A 111 -0.98 15.26 10.42
N ASP A 112 -2.27 14.94 10.20
CA ASP A 112 -3.27 14.78 11.25
C ASP A 112 -3.01 13.58 12.19
N GLY A 113 -1.93 12.84 11.95
CA GLY A 113 -1.46 11.73 12.76
C GLY A 113 -2.28 10.46 12.62
N THR A 114 -3.37 10.45 11.85
CA THR A 114 -4.22 9.25 11.68
C THR A 114 -4.12 8.69 10.27
N SER A 115 -4.54 7.45 10.08
CA SER A 115 -4.51 6.83 8.74
C SER A 115 -5.77 7.10 7.93
N ASP A 116 -6.81 7.66 8.55
CA ASP A 116 -8.10 7.91 7.92
C ASP A 116 -8.93 8.90 8.74
N SER A 117 -9.57 9.81 8.03
CA SER A 117 -10.71 10.61 8.52
C SER A 117 -10.43 11.44 9.77
N ASP A 118 -9.17 11.74 10.07
CA ASP A 118 -8.78 12.52 11.26
C ASP A 118 -9.46 11.99 12.54
N ASN A 119 -9.25 10.71 12.85
CA ASN A 119 -9.89 10.05 13.99
C ASN A 119 -9.46 10.63 15.34
N TRP A 120 -8.35 11.37 15.40
CA TRP A 120 -7.91 12.09 16.60
C TRP A 120 -8.47 13.51 16.69
N VAL A 121 -9.18 13.95 15.64
CA VAL A 121 -9.77 15.30 15.52
C VAL A 121 -8.72 16.41 15.67
N SER A 122 -7.48 16.12 15.24
CA SER A 122 -6.33 17.00 15.39
C SER A 122 -6.30 18.14 14.36
N GLY A 123 -6.95 17.96 13.21
CA GLY A 123 -6.90 18.96 12.13
C GLY A 123 -7.41 20.35 12.47
N GLN A 124 -8.29 20.48 13.46
CA GLN A 124 -8.87 21.77 13.90
C GLN A 124 -8.56 22.12 15.35
N THR A 125 -7.63 21.41 16.00
CA THR A 125 -7.12 21.74 17.33
C THR A 125 -5.78 22.49 17.23
N LEU A 126 -5.43 23.23 18.26
CA LEU A 126 -4.16 23.97 18.35
C LEU A 126 -3.30 23.47 19.52
N ASP A 127 -3.77 22.49 20.27
CA ASP A 127 -3.14 21.97 21.50
C ASP A 127 -2.15 20.82 21.24
N ASP A 128 -2.01 20.37 19.98
CA ASP A 128 -1.01 19.39 19.58
C ASP A 128 -0.17 19.86 18.37
N LEU A 129 0.79 19.05 17.92
CA LEU A 129 1.70 19.38 16.82
C LEU A 129 1.25 18.79 15.47
N LEU A 130 -0.01 18.35 15.38
CA LEU A 130 -0.51 17.61 14.24
C LEU A 130 -1.32 18.51 13.27
N GLY A 131 -1.43 18.03 12.03
CA GLY A 131 -2.32 18.65 11.04
C GLY A 131 -1.93 20.06 10.59
N GLY A 132 -0.63 20.39 10.57
CA GLY A 132 -0.22 21.75 10.26
C GLY A 132 1.20 21.92 9.73
N VAL A 133 1.68 23.13 9.87
CA VAL A 133 3.08 23.51 9.66
C VAL A 133 3.61 24.10 10.95
N LEU A 134 4.71 23.58 11.45
CA LEU A 134 5.44 24.11 12.61
C LEU A 134 6.54 25.02 12.12
N ARG A 135 6.92 26.00 12.97
CA ARG A 135 8.07 26.90 12.77
C ARG A 135 8.80 27.05 14.10
N ILE A 136 10.05 26.61 14.11
CA ILE A 136 10.90 26.61 15.30
C ILE A 136 12.27 27.23 15.01
N ASP A 137 12.87 27.83 16.05
CA ASP A 137 14.24 28.36 16.02
C ASP A 137 15.22 27.34 16.61
N ILE A 138 16.21 26.98 15.82
CA ILE A 138 17.27 26.04 16.21
C ILE A 138 18.67 26.66 16.10
N SER A 139 18.75 27.98 16.05
CA SER A 139 20.02 28.73 15.92
C SER A 139 20.89 28.63 17.18
N GLU A 140 20.26 28.57 18.36
CA GLU A 140 20.93 28.40 19.65
C GLU A 140 20.24 27.25 20.39
N THR A 141 20.88 26.09 20.40
CA THR A 141 20.37 24.84 21.02
C THR A 141 21.29 24.36 22.11
N SER A 142 20.72 23.72 23.17
CA SER A 142 21.42 22.96 24.17
C SER A 142 20.78 21.56 24.32
N GLU A 143 21.34 20.69 25.17
CA GLU A 143 20.71 19.40 25.47
C GLU A 143 19.36 19.56 26.17
N ASP A 144 19.20 20.61 26.98
CA ASP A 144 17.97 20.90 27.73
C ASP A 144 16.97 21.76 26.93
N GLU A 145 17.44 22.54 25.96
CA GLU A 145 16.65 23.39 25.07
C GLU A 145 17.03 23.11 23.61
N PRO A 146 16.48 22.04 22.99
CA PRO A 146 16.83 21.64 21.63
C PRO A 146 16.30 22.57 20.54
N TYR A 147 15.32 23.43 20.84
CA TYR A 147 14.81 24.50 19.99
C TYR A 147 14.14 25.59 20.84
N ARG A 148 13.87 26.74 20.24
CA ARG A 148 13.06 27.82 20.82
C ARG A 148 11.84 28.08 19.95
N ILE A 149 10.80 28.64 20.57
CA ILE A 149 9.61 29.10 19.85
C ILE A 149 9.85 30.57 19.45
N PRO A 150 9.80 30.89 18.14
CA PRO A 150 9.95 32.26 17.68
C PRO A 150 8.88 33.17 18.28
N ALA A 151 9.28 34.37 18.79
CA ALA A 151 8.39 35.28 19.46
C ALA A 151 7.28 35.88 18.56
N ASP A 152 7.45 35.75 17.24
CA ASP A 152 6.52 36.19 16.21
C ASP A 152 5.64 35.06 15.66
N ASN A 153 5.67 33.88 16.26
CA ASN A 153 4.76 32.80 15.88
C ASN A 153 3.33 33.15 16.19
N PRO A 154 2.38 32.81 15.29
CA PRO A 154 1.03 33.39 15.34
C PRO A 154 0.18 32.95 16.53
N PHE A 155 0.48 31.81 17.13
CA PHE A 155 -0.35 31.23 18.20
C PHE A 155 0.27 31.30 19.57
N ILE A 156 1.44 31.93 19.75
CA ILE A 156 2.19 31.99 21.02
C ILE A 156 1.42 32.63 22.16
N ASN A 157 0.48 33.51 21.84
CA ASN A 157 -0.35 34.23 22.83
C ASN A 157 -1.75 33.60 23.03
N LEU A 158 -2.05 32.49 22.36
CA LEU A 158 -3.31 31.77 22.54
C LEU A 158 -3.20 30.78 23.67
N HIS A 159 -4.15 30.82 24.61
CA HIS A 159 -4.25 29.82 25.68
C HIS A 159 -4.55 28.45 25.06
N ASP A 160 -3.90 27.42 25.56
CA ASP A 160 -4.01 26.03 25.11
C ASP A 160 -3.57 25.78 23.64
N ALA A 161 -2.80 26.70 23.05
CA ALA A 161 -2.20 26.48 21.72
C ALA A 161 -0.71 26.14 21.82
N ARG A 162 -0.24 25.27 20.93
CA ARG A 162 1.18 25.00 20.74
C ARG A 162 1.84 26.19 20.04
N GLY A 163 2.83 26.78 20.70
CA GLY A 163 3.55 27.93 20.15
C GLY A 163 4.39 27.62 18.91
N GLU A 164 4.70 26.36 18.66
CA GLU A 164 5.42 25.86 17.48
C GLU A 164 4.59 25.97 16.19
N LEU A 165 3.24 26.01 16.30
CA LEU A 165 2.36 26.06 15.16
C LEU A 165 2.53 27.38 14.38
N TYR A 166 2.65 27.29 13.07
CA TYR A 166 2.67 28.38 12.12
C TYR A 166 1.35 28.49 11.34
N ALA A 167 0.78 27.33 10.94
CA ALA A 167 -0.52 27.19 10.30
C ALA A 167 -1.09 25.81 10.60
N TYR A 168 -2.41 25.61 10.45
CA TYR A 168 -3.08 24.36 10.77
C TYR A 168 -4.21 24.02 9.80
N GLY A 169 -4.89 22.89 9.99
CA GLY A 169 -5.99 22.47 9.15
C GLY A 169 -5.54 21.73 7.89
N LEU A 170 -4.40 21.04 7.93
CA LEU A 170 -3.87 20.20 6.87
C LEU A 170 -4.05 18.72 7.24
N ARG A 171 -4.27 17.87 6.22
CA ARG A 171 -4.44 16.43 6.44
C ARG A 171 -3.13 15.67 6.46
N ASN A 172 -2.42 15.68 5.35
CA ASN A 172 -1.14 15.01 5.19
C ASN A 172 -0.24 15.81 4.25
N PRO A 173 0.35 16.91 4.72
CA PRO A 173 1.22 17.77 3.94
C PRO A 173 2.56 17.08 3.70
N TRP A 174 2.69 16.39 2.55
CA TRP A 174 3.76 15.44 2.28
C TRP A 174 5.12 16.09 2.02
N ARG A 175 5.17 17.12 1.14
CA ARG A 175 6.39 17.87 0.90
C ARG A 175 6.17 19.36 1.14
N LEU A 176 7.13 19.93 1.82
CA LEU A 176 7.24 21.36 2.06
C LEU A 176 8.45 21.89 1.29
N ALA A 177 8.30 23.07 0.70
CA ALA A 177 9.39 23.81 0.06
C ALA A 177 9.32 25.28 0.43
N VAL A 178 10.46 25.89 0.62
CA VAL A 178 10.60 27.34 0.78
C VAL A 178 11.15 27.93 -0.50
N ASP A 179 10.53 28.98 -1.01
CA ASP A 179 11.02 29.74 -2.14
C ASP A 179 12.29 30.50 -1.72
N ALA A 180 13.41 30.20 -2.37
CA ALA A 180 14.72 30.74 -2.05
C ALA A 180 14.86 32.26 -2.28
N LEU A 181 13.94 32.92 -3.00
CA LEU A 181 13.96 34.35 -3.26
C LEU A 181 12.91 35.14 -2.48
N THR A 182 11.74 34.56 -2.29
CA THR A 182 10.61 35.26 -1.64
C THR A 182 10.37 34.83 -0.20
N GLY A 183 10.91 33.67 0.22
CA GLY A 183 10.62 33.06 1.52
C GLY A 183 9.24 32.40 1.63
N HIS A 184 8.45 32.38 0.55
CA HIS A 184 7.14 31.75 0.55
C HIS A 184 7.22 30.24 0.83
N VAL A 185 6.38 29.78 1.75
CA VAL A 185 6.32 28.35 2.13
C VAL A 185 5.21 27.66 1.33
N TRP A 186 5.57 26.60 0.59
CA TRP A 186 4.67 25.85 -0.24
C TRP A 186 4.50 24.44 0.30
N VAL A 187 3.27 23.90 0.24
CA VAL A 187 2.96 22.54 0.69
C VAL A 187 2.05 21.86 -0.32
N GLY A 188 2.40 20.62 -0.69
CA GLY A 188 1.48 19.69 -1.31
C GLY A 188 0.81 18.83 -0.24
N ASN A 189 -0.51 18.82 -0.18
CA ASN A 189 -1.30 18.20 0.88
C ASN A 189 -2.28 17.18 0.30
N ASN A 190 -2.16 15.94 0.77
CA ASN A 190 -3.01 14.84 0.33
C ASN A 190 -4.39 14.93 0.96
N GLY A 191 -5.41 14.88 0.14
CA GLY A 191 -6.79 14.78 0.55
C GLY A 191 -7.21 13.38 0.99
N GLN A 192 -8.49 13.21 1.32
CA GLN A 192 -9.04 11.95 1.82
C GLN A 192 -9.80 11.19 0.73
N ASP A 193 -10.85 11.79 0.20
CA ASP A 193 -11.84 11.10 -0.62
C ASP A 193 -11.87 11.59 -2.07
N LEU A 194 -11.79 12.90 -2.30
CA LEU A 194 -12.10 13.48 -3.60
C LEU A 194 -11.15 14.57 -4.08
N TRP A 195 -10.38 15.23 -3.20
CA TRP A 195 -9.62 16.43 -3.55
C TRP A 195 -8.21 16.41 -3.01
N GLU A 196 -7.25 16.69 -3.88
CA GLU A 196 -5.86 16.97 -3.55
C GLU A 196 -5.60 18.47 -3.56
N THR A 197 -4.76 19.00 -2.67
CA THR A 197 -4.58 20.44 -2.51
C THR A 197 -3.14 20.86 -2.49
N VAL A 198 -2.91 22.11 -2.93
CA VAL A 198 -1.63 22.80 -2.83
C VAL A 198 -1.85 24.15 -2.14
N HIS A 199 -0.99 24.46 -1.18
CA HIS A 199 -1.12 25.67 -0.37
C HIS A 199 0.17 26.50 -0.42
N LEU A 200 0.03 27.80 -0.61
CA LEU A 200 0.97 28.80 -0.18
C LEU A 200 0.67 29.12 1.29
N VAL A 201 1.51 28.59 2.18
CA VAL A 201 1.25 28.62 3.63
C VAL A 201 1.63 29.98 4.23
N ARG A 202 0.74 30.54 5.04
CA ARG A 202 0.95 31.80 5.77
C ARG A 202 0.71 31.64 7.26
N ALA A 203 1.31 32.52 8.02
CA ALA A 203 1.18 32.57 9.47
C ALA A 203 -0.28 32.72 9.91
N GLY A 204 -0.75 31.87 10.83
CA GLY A 204 -2.06 31.95 11.44
C GLY A 204 -3.21 31.38 10.60
N GLU A 205 -2.97 30.90 9.39
CA GLU A 205 -4.03 30.38 8.51
C GLU A 205 -4.54 29.00 8.90
N ASN A 206 -5.86 28.80 8.66
CA ASN A 206 -6.59 27.55 8.85
C ASN A 206 -7.06 27.01 7.50
N TYR A 207 -6.54 25.85 7.09
CA TYR A 207 -6.85 25.21 5.81
C TYR A 207 -8.03 24.22 5.86
N GLY A 208 -8.72 24.16 6.99
CA GLY A 208 -10.06 23.58 7.10
C GLY A 208 -10.17 22.09 7.36
N TRP A 209 -9.12 21.29 7.19
CA TRP A 209 -9.18 19.86 7.49
C TRP A 209 -9.45 19.66 9.01
N SER A 210 -10.41 18.81 9.45
CA SER A 210 -11.19 17.86 8.67
C SER A 210 -12.67 18.27 8.50
N VAL A 211 -13.00 19.52 8.71
CA VAL A 211 -14.34 20.07 8.44
C VAL A 211 -14.52 20.30 6.93
N TYR A 212 -13.42 20.60 6.24
CA TYR A 212 -13.35 20.75 4.80
C TYR A 212 -12.24 19.86 4.22
N GLU A 213 -12.44 19.35 2.99
CA GLU A 213 -11.43 18.76 2.13
C GLU A 213 -11.20 19.72 0.95
N GLY A 214 -10.10 20.50 1.01
CA GLY A 214 -9.92 21.65 0.14
C GLY A 214 -10.99 22.72 0.36
N SER A 215 -11.65 23.15 -0.72
CA SER A 215 -12.78 24.08 -0.65
C SER A 215 -14.13 23.40 -0.38
N HIS A 216 -14.18 22.07 -0.21
CA HIS A 216 -15.39 21.26 -0.20
C HIS A 216 -15.76 20.81 1.22
N PRO A 217 -17.06 20.91 1.61
CA PRO A 217 -17.53 20.40 2.90
C PRO A 217 -17.24 18.93 3.11
N PHE A 218 -16.69 18.56 4.29
CA PHE A 218 -16.37 17.19 4.65
C PHE A 218 -17.09 16.76 5.93
N TYR A 219 -16.51 16.93 7.11
CA TYR A 219 -17.20 16.65 8.39
C TYR A 219 -17.82 17.92 9.00
N GLN A 220 -18.94 18.37 8.48
CA GLN A 220 -19.61 19.59 8.89
C GLN A 220 -20.17 19.57 10.34
N ASN A 221 -20.20 18.40 10.97
CA ASN A 221 -20.58 18.25 12.38
C ASN A 221 -19.41 18.46 13.34
N ARG A 222 -18.18 18.60 12.84
CA ARG A 222 -17.01 18.92 13.64
C ARG A 222 -16.89 20.44 13.85
N ARG A 223 -16.27 20.82 14.98
CA ARG A 223 -16.03 22.22 15.29
C ARG A 223 -14.85 22.74 14.47
N MET A 224 -15.02 23.90 13.84
CA MET A 224 -13.92 24.66 13.26
C MET A 224 -13.03 25.26 14.36
N GLY A 225 -11.73 25.34 14.09
CA GLY A 225 -10.79 26.10 14.89
C GLY A 225 -11.09 27.59 14.87
N PRO A 226 -10.38 28.41 15.67
CA PRO A 226 -10.71 29.81 15.92
C PRO A 226 -10.53 30.73 14.70
N HIS A 227 -9.80 30.32 13.68
CA HIS A 227 -9.52 31.11 12.48
C HIS A 227 -10.44 30.74 11.32
N PRO A 228 -10.78 31.68 10.44
CA PRO A 228 -11.60 31.39 9.26
C PRO A 228 -10.87 30.40 8.30
N LEU A 229 -11.67 29.71 7.46
CA LEU A 229 -11.16 28.86 6.40
C LEU A 229 -10.36 29.68 5.37
N THR A 230 -9.12 29.29 5.13
CA THR A 230 -8.31 29.72 4.00
C THR A 230 -8.39 28.66 2.89
N LEU A 231 -8.80 29.10 1.70
CA LEU A 231 -8.93 28.20 0.55
C LEU A 231 -7.56 27.76 0.01
N PRO A 232 -7.46 26.55 -0.63
CA PRO A 232 -6.24 26.13 -1.29
C PRO A 232 -5.80 27.11 -2.39
N THR A 233 -4.49 27.23 -2.60
CA THR A 233 -3.94 27.95 -3.76
C THR A 233 -4.27 27.23 -5.06
N ALA A 234 -4.25 25.89 -5.05
CA ALA A 234 -4.77 25.05 -6.13
C ALA A 234 -5.38 23.78 -5.54
N GLU A 235 -6.40 23.26 -6.21
CA GLU A 235 -7.00 21.97 -5.86
C GLU A 235 -7.26 21.14 -7.12
N HIS A 236 -7.14 19.82 -6.99
CA HIS A 236 -7.34 18.85 -8.05
C HIS A 236 -8.33 17.79 -7.61
N PRO A 237 -9.38 17.51 -8.40
CA PRO A 237 -10.24 16.37 -8.10
C PRO A 237 -9.46 15.05 -8.28
N HIS A 238 -9.88 14.00 -7.59
CA HIS A 238 -9.25 12.68 -7.72
C HIS A 238 -9.34 12.08 -9.13
N SER A 239 -10.08 12.69 -10.04
CA SER A 239 -10.03 12.39 -11.48
C SER A 239 -8.80 12.99 -12.20
N GLU A 240 -8.04 13.85 -11.55
CA GLU A 240 -6.83 14.49 -12.09
C GLU A 240 -5.57 14.15 -11.29
N ALA A 241 -5.65 14.13 -9.97
CA ALA A 241 -4.58 13.81 -9.04
C ALA A 241 -5.09 12.88 -7.93
N ARG A 242 -4.21 12.06 -7.36
CA ARG A 242 -4.58 11.03 -6.38
C ARG A 242 -3.80 11.10 -5.08
N SER A 243 -2.62 11.71 -5.13
CA SER A 243 -1.73 11.85 -4.00
C SER A 243 -0.67 12.90 -4.34
N ILE A 244 -0.99 14.16 -4.11
CA ILE A 244 -0.10 15.28 -4.39
C ILE A 244 1.16 15.15 -3.52
N THR A 245 2.29 15.03 -4.17
CA THR A 245 3.60 14.94 -3.51
C THR A 245 4.06 16.29 -2.97
N GLY A 246 3.74 17.39 -3.67
CA GLY A 246 4.36 18.69 -3.50
C GLY A 246 5.51 18.90 -4.45
N GLY A 247 6.39 19.87 -4.23
CA GLY A 247 7.35 20.26 -5.23
C GLY A 247 8.43 21.23 -4.78
N VAL A 248 8.93 22.03 -5.72
CA VAL A 248 9.97 23.05 -5.51
C VAL A 248 9.67 24.28 -6.36
N VAL A 249 10.21 25.46 -5.95
CA VAL A 249 10.19 26.65 -6.82
C VAL A 249 11.40 26.61 -7.75
N TYR A 250 11.13 26.71 -9.06
CA TYR A 250 12.15 26.55 -10.09
C TYR A 250 12.86 27.87 -10.42
N TYR A 251 14.19 27.85 -10.36
CA TYR A 251 15.04 28.98 -10.70
C TYR A 251 16.17 28.64 -11.70
N GLY A 252 16.15 27.46 -12.30
CA GLY A 252 17.08 27.05 -13.34
C GLY A 252 17.03 27.94 -14.60
N LEU A 253 18.01 27.75 -15.47
CA LEU A 253 18.16 28.54 -16.69
C LEU A 253 17.54 27.87 -17.93
N LYS A 254 17.36 26.56 -17.92
CA LYS A 254 16.90 25.80 -19.07
C LYS A 254 15.44 26.15 -19.47
N TRP A 255 14.58 26.45 -18.49
CA TRP A 255 13.17 26.71 -18.66
C TRP A 255 12.84 28.13 -18.17
N SER A 256 13.19 29.14 -18.96
CA SER A 256 12.99 30.55 -18.59
C SER A 256 11.52 30.87 -18.29
N GLU A 257 10.58 30.21 -18.95
CA GLU A 257 9.14 30.34 -18.77
C GLU A 257 8.60 29.78 -17.43
N LEU A 258 9.36 28.87 -16.81
CA LEU A 258 9.00 28.27 -15.52
C LEU A 258 9.70 28.92 -14.35
N ARG A 259 10.57 29.88 -14.58
CA ARG A 259 11.35 30.56 -13.54
C ARG A 259 10.43 31.30 -12.56
N GLY A 260 10.58 30.99 -11.26
CA GLY A 260 9.74 31.50 -10.20
C GLY A 260 8.35 30.82 -10.10
N HIS A 261 8.14 29.72 -10.83
CA HIS A 261 6.97 28.89 -10.65
C HIS A 261 7.20 27.81 -9.60
N TYR A 262 6.19 27.55 -8.77
CA TYR A 262 6.16 26.34 -7.96
C TYR A 262 5.78 25.17 -8.85
N ILE A 263 6.67 24.18 -8.95
CA ILE A 263 6.48 22.97 -9.75
C ILE A 263 6.24 21.80 -8.79
N TYR A 264 5.14 21.10 -8.97
CA TYR A 264 4.73 20.00 -8.11
C TYR A 264 4.15 18.84 -8.92
N GLY A 265 4.04 17.67 -8.30
CA GLY A 265 3.57 16.47 -8.98
C GLY A 265 2.68 15.61 -8.12
N ASP A 266 2.12 14.59 -8.76
CA ASP A 266 1.25 13.60 -8.14
C ASP A 266 1.89 12.20 -8.22
N TYR A 267 1.88 11.49 -7.07
CA TYR A 267 2.42 10.14 -6.97
C TYR A 267 1.58 9.11 -7.75
N GLY A 268 0.24 9.26 -7.68
CA GLY A 268 -0.68 8.27 -8.23
C GLY A 268 -0.81 8.32 -9.75
N THR A 269 -0.74 9.53 -10.32
CA THR A 269 -0.96 9.76 -11.75
C THR A 269 0.32 10.09 -12.53
N GLY A 270 1.39 10.49 -11.85
CA GLY A 270 2.65 10.90 -12.48
C GLY A 270 2.58 12.24 -13.20
N LYS A 271 1.52 13.01 -13.02
CA LYS A 271 1.36 14.34 -13.59
C LYS A 271 2.19 15.37 -12.86
N ILE A 272 2.62 16.39 -13.60
CA ILE A 272 3.38 17.52 -13.07
C ILE A 272 2.72 18.81 -13.51
N TRP A 273 2.53 19.72 -12.55
CA TRP A 273 1.98 21.06 -12.78
C TRP A 273 2.97 22.16 -12.39
N SER A 274 2.70 23.34 -12.90
CA SER A 274 3.36 24.58 -12.48
C SER A 274 2.34 25.61 -12.05
N ILE A 275 2.60 26.29 -10.90
CA ILE A 275 1.84 27.44 -10.43
C ILE A 275 2.73 28.67 -10.53
N LYS A 276 2.23 29.73 -11.17
CA LYS A 276 2.78 31.07 -11.05
C LYS A 276 1.95 31.86 -10.05
N HIS A 277 2.60 32.44 -9.06
CA HIS A 277 1.97 33.19 -7.98
C HIS A 277 2.76 34.48 -7.72
N ASP A 278 2.06 35.60 -7.37
CA ASP A 278 2.72 36.89 -7.10
C ASP A 278 2.83 37.20 -5.59
N GLY A 279 2.47 36.26 -4.74
CA GLY A 279 2.41 36.39 -3.29
C GLY A 279 1.00 36.65 -2.78
N GLU A 280 0.10 37.20 -3.61
CA GLU A 280 -1.30 37.50 -3.26
C GLU A 280 -2.29 36.59 -3.95
N LYS A 281 -2.07 36.30 -5.23
CA LYS A 281 -2.97 35.48 -6.06
C LYS A 281 -2.23 34.56 -7.02
N GLN A 282 -2.88 33.48 -7.37
CA GLN A 282 -2.47 32.61 -8.47
C GLN A 282 -2.65 33.33 -9.80
N LEU A 283 -1.55 33.47 -10.55
CA LEU A 283 -1.56 34.08 -11.89
C LEU A 283 -1.77 33.05 -12.99
N ALA A 284 -1.22 31.84 -12.82
CA ALA A 284 -1.37 30.74 -13.76
C ALA A 284 -1.27 29.38 -13.05
N LEU A 285 -1.99 28.40 -13.58
CA LEU A 285 -1.88 26.99 -13.23
C LEU A 285 -1.85 26.19 -14.55
N GLN A 286 -0.84 25.37 -14.75
CA GLN A 286 -0.67 24.61 -15.98
C GLN A 286 -0.13 23.20 -15.69
N GLU A 287 -0.73 22.16 -16.30
CA GLU A 287 -0.13 20.84 -16.42
C GLU A 287 1.03 20.92 -17.42
N ILE A 288 2.24 20.57 -17.02
CA ILE A 288 3.46 20.69 -17.83
C ILE A 288 4.00 19.33 -18.29
N ALA A 289 3.64 18.25 -17.58
CA ALA A 289 3.97 16.89 -18.02
C ALA A 289 2.92 15.90 -17.50
N ASP A 290 2.73 14.81 -18.25
CA ASP A 290 1.96 13.63 -17.89
C ASP A 290 2.89 12.42 -18.08
N THR A 291 3.21 11.71 -17.02
CA THR A 291 4.26 10.69 -16.99
C THR A 291 3.78 9.42 -16.30
N PRO A 292 4.42 8.26 -16.53
CA PRO A 292 4.12 7.04 -15.78
C PRO A 292 4.86 6.95 -14.44
N LEU A 293 5.52 8.03 -13.98
CA LEU A 293 6.31 8.03 -12.76
C LEU A 293 5.41 7.99 -11.51
N ALA A 294 5.85 7.28 -10.49
CA ALA A 294 5.34 7.41 -9.14
C ALA A 294 6.17 8.46 -8.40
N ILE A 295 5.77 9.73 -8.53
CA ILE A 295 6.58 10.88 -8.10
C ILE A 295 6.59 10.99 -6.58
N THR A 296 7.77 10.83 -5.95
CA THR A 296 7.95 10.92 -4.49
C THR A 296 8.56 12.24 -4.03
N GLY A 297 9.09 13.03 -4.95
CA GLY A 297 9.69 14.30 -4.63
C GLY A 297 10.28 15.00 -5.83
N PHE A 298 10.77 16.20 -5.55
CA PHE A 298 11.52 17.03 -6.49
C PHE A 298 12.80 17.51 -5.82
N ALA A 299 13.81 17.78 -6.62
CA ALA A 299 15.06 18.40 -6.18
C ALA A 299 15.56 19.34 -7.26
N THR A 300 16.52 20.18 -6.91
CA THR A 300 17.24 21.02 -7.86
C THR A 300 18.72 20.63 -7.87
N THR A 301 19.32 20.64 -9.05
CA THR A 301 20.77 20.49 -9.18
C THR A 301 21.48 21.76 -8.68
N HIS A 302 22.80 21.72 -8.53
CA HIS A 302 23.61 22.89 -8.20
C HIS A 302 23.40 24.07 -9.20
N SER A 303 23.09 23.78 -10.46
CA SER A 303 22.72 24.79 -11.47
C SER A 303 21.27 25.24 -11.41
N GLY A 304 20.48 24.77 -10.43
CA GLY A 304 19.06 25.10 -10.26
C GLY A 304 18.11 24.33 -11.17
N GLU A 305 18.61 23.33 -11.93
CA GLU A 305 17.77 22.53 -12.82
C GLU A 305 16.96 21.50 -12.08
N LEU A 306 15.72 21.28 -12.53
CA LEU A 306 14.75 20.41 -11.89
C LEU A 306 15.11 18.92 -12.06
N LEU A 307 15.02 18.19 -10.97
CA LEU A 307 15.03 16.73 -10.91
C LEU A 307 13.71 16.23 -10.35
N VAL A 308 13.11 15.26 -11.01
CA VAL A 308 11.92 14.52 -10.55
C VAL A 308 12.39 13.19 -9.98
N VAL A 309 11.94 12.86 -8.77
CA VAL A 309 12.31 11.63 -8.06
C VAL A 309 11.19 10.62 -8.20
N ASP A 310 11.48 9.45 -8.76
CA ASP A 310 10.55 8.33 -8.94
C ASP A 310 10.74 7.25 -7.87
N HIS A 311 9.66 6.72 -7.35
CA HIS A 311 9.67 5.66 -6.33
C HIS A 311 10.42 4.40 -6.80
N ALA A 312 10.26 4.03 -8.07
CA ALA A 312 10.75 2.75 -8.57
C ALA A 312 12.19 2.79 -9.09
N SER A 313 12.69 3.93 -9.61
CA SER A 313 13.89 3.84 -10.43
C SER A 313 14.71 5.12 -10.65
N GLY A 314 14.71 6.10 -9.76
CA GLY A 314 15.72 7.13 -9.80
C GLY A 314 15.28 8.53 -10.20
N PHE A 315 16.14 9.27 -10.94
CA PHE A 315 15.95 10.69 -11.20
C PHE A 315 15.67 10.96 -12.67
N TYR A 316 14.72 11.88 -12.93
CA TYR A 316 14.32 12.29 -14.26
C TYR A 316 14.46 13.80 -14.42
N ARG A 317 14.68 14.25 -15.66
CA ARG A 317 14.71 15.67 -16.04
C ARG A 317 13.56 15.98 -16.97
N LEU A 318 13.07 17.19 -16.92
CA LEU A 318 12.17 17.69 -17.95
C LEU A 318 12.94 17.94 -19.24
N GLU A 319 12.43 17.43 -20.36
CA GLU A 319 12.96 17.67 -21.69
C GLU A 319 11.82 18.18 -22.60
N ARG A 320 12.16 19.14 -23.48
CA ARG A 320 11.18 19.54 -24.51
C ARG A 320 11.00 18.39 -25.48
N GLN A 321 9.77 18.01 -25.71
CA GLN A 321 9.50 17.14 -26.83
C GLN A 321 9.90 17.87 -28.14
N PRO A 322 10.68 17.22 -29.03
CA PRO A 322 10.93 17.80 -30.35
C PRO A 322 9.57 18.14 -30.98
N ARG A 323 9.44 19.32 -31.56
CA ARG A 323 8.30 19.64 -32.43
C ARG A 323 8.37 18.71 -33.64
N THR A 324 7.86 17.50 -33.50
CA THR A 324 7.55 16.64 -34.63
C THR A 324 6.46 17.34 -35.48
N ARG A 325 6.38 17.00 -36.77
CA ARG A 325 5.26 17.41 -37.64
C ARG A 325 3.95 17.40 -36.84
N PRO A 326 3.01 18.35 -37.08
CA PRO A 326 1.72 18.29 -36.42
C PRO A 326 1.21 16.85 -36.56
N ALA A 327 1.14 16.15 -35.39
CA ALA A 327 0.57 14.83 -35.39
C ALA A 327 -0.84 14.93 -35.98
N ALA A 328 -1.25 13.94 -36.78
CA ALA A 328 -2.64 13.82 -37.16
C ALA A 328 -3.50 13.96 -35.90
N PRO A 329 -4.61 14.68 -35.91
CA PRO A 329 -5.46 14.85 -34.76
C PRO A 329 -5.80 13.46 -34.20
N PHE A 330 -5.75 13.31 -32.89
CA PHE A 330 -6.10 12.04 -32.24
C PHE A 330 -7.55 11.66 -32.63
N PRO A 331 -7.83 10.39 -32.95
CA PRO A 331 -9.15 9.95 -33.44
C PRO A 331 -10.27 10.36 -32.47
N GLN A 332 -11.20 11.18 -32.96
CA GLN A 332 -12.36 11.60 -32.16
C GLN A 332 -13.49 10.58 -32.22
N ARG A 333 -13.48 9.72 -33.21
CA ARG A 333 -14.45 8.64 -33.39
C ARG A 333 -13.75 7.30 -33.45
N LEU A 334 -14.42 6.27 -32.94
CA LEU A 334 -13.91 4.92 -32.92
C LEU A 334 -13.56 4.39 -34.32
N SER A 335 -14.37 4.72 -35.31
CA SER A 335 -14.12 4.39 -36.75
C SER A 335 -12.85 5.02 -37.33
N GLU A 336 -12.31 6.07 -36.72
CA GLU A 336 -11.10 6.77 -37.16
C GLU A 336 -9.83 6.14 -36.61
N THR A 337 -9.95 5.19 -35.68
CA THR A 337 -8.80 4.56 -34.98
C THR A 337 -8.03 3.56 -35.85
N GLY A 338 -8.60 3.10 -36.94
CA GLY A 338 -8.05 2.04 -37.80
C GLY A 338 -8.13 0.64 -37.16
N LEU A 339 -8.74 0.49 -35.98
CA LEU A 339 -8.93 -0.79 -35.30
C LEU A 339 -10.14 -1.58 -35.82
N PHE A 340 -11.13 -0.87 -36.34
CA PHE A 340 -12.38 -1.42 -36.88
C PHE A 340 -12.42 -1.33 -38.39
N LEU A 341 -12.80 -2.41 -39.06
CA LEU A 341 -13.14 -2.42 -40.47
C LEU A 341 -14.53 -1.75 -40.67
N ASP A 342 -15.48 -2.10 -39.80
CA ASP A 342 -16.78 -1.45 -39.68
C ASP A 342 -17.21 -1.35 -38.19
N SER A 343 -17.31 -0.12 -37.72
CA SER A 343 -17.74 0.13 -36.33
C SER A 343 -19.22 -0.21 -36.10
N LYS A 344 -20.08 -0.08 -37.11
CA LYS A 344 -21.51 -0.40 -37.01
C LYS A 344 -21.75 -1.89 -36.78
N THR A 345 -21.09 -2.74 -37.56
CA THR A 345 -21.16 -4.20 -37.43
C THR A 345 -20.22 -4.72 -36.33
N HIS A 346 -19.41 -3.83 -35.79
CA HIS A 346 -18.37 -4.15 -34.77
C HIS A 346 -17.30 -5.14 -35.31
N GLU A 347 -17.04 -5.07 -36.61
CA GLU A 347 -16.05 -5.89 -37.28
C GLU A 347 -14.67 -5.29 -37.13
N MET A 348 -13.73 -6.09 -36.57
CA MET A 348 -12.36 -5.65 -36.36
C MET A 348 -11.53 -5.76 -37.63
N HIS A 349 -10.54 -4.86 -37.76
CA HIS A 349 -9.56 -4.96 -38.85
C HIS A 349 -8.79 -6.31 -38.73
N PRO A 350 -8.45 -6.98 -39.88
CA PRO A 350 -7.80 -8.30 -39.85
C PRO A 350 -6.52 -8.42 -39.02
N GLY A 351 -5.79 -7.34 -38.78
CA GLY A 351 -4.61 -7.30 -37.90
C GLY A 351 -4.91 -7.21 -36.41
N VAL A 352 -6.18 -7.14 -36.01
CA VAL A 352 -6.60 -7.01 -34.61
C VAL A 352 -7.04 -8.37 -34.07
N LEU A 353 -6.28 -8.92 -33.12
CA LEU A 353 -6.46 -10.27 -32.61
C LEU A 353 -7.41 -10.30 -31.41
N GLY A 354 -8.48 -11.09 -31.52
CA GLY A 354 -9.36 -11.37 -30.38
C GLY A 354 -8.68 -12.27 -29.33
N TYR A 355 -9.04 -12.08 -28.06
CA TYR A 355 -8.58 -12.96 -26.98
C TYR A 355 -9.62 -13.11 -25.88
N SER A 356 -9.48 -14.19 -25.10
CA SER A 356 -10.33 -14.50 -23.95
C SER A 356 -9.50 -14.57 -22.67
N VAL A 357 -10.15 -14.29 -21.53
CA VAL A 357 -9.58 -14.41 -20.20
C VAL A 357 -10.34 -15.45 -19.36
N ILE A 358 -9.66 -16.08 -18.39
CA ILE A 358 -10.28 -17.04 -17.46
C ILE A 358 -11.15 -16.27 -16.44
N ALA A 359 -10.57 -15.23 -15.83
CA ALA A 359 -11.25 -14.35 -14.90
C ALA A 359 -11.33 -12.93 -15.47
N SER A 360 -12.54 -12.41 -15.59
CA SER A 360 -12.78 -11.02 -16.03
C SER A 360 -12.91 -10.11 -14.82
N GLY A 361 -12.39 -8.88 -14.93
CA GLY A 361 -12.68 -7.83 -13.96
C GLY A 361 -14.17 -7.46 -13.98
N TRP A 362 -14.65 -6.95 -12.85
CA TRP A 362 -16.02 -6.47 -12.72
C TRP A 362 -16.20 -5.16 -13.50
N ASN A 363 -17.22 -5.10 -14.33
CA ASN A 363 -17.60 -3.96 -15.15
C ASN A 363 -19.12 -3.72 -15.06
N ASP A 364 -19.65 -3.58 -13.84
CA ASP A 364 -21.08 -3.31 -13.55
C ASP A 364 -22.07 -4.29 -14.22
N GLY A 365 -21.63 -5.54 -14.42
CA GLY A 365 -22.42 -6.57 -15.06
C GLY A 365 -22.40 -6.55 -16.60
N ALA A 366 -21.63 -5.64 -17.23
CA ALA A 366 -21.46 -5.63 -18.68
C ALA A 366 -20.71 -6.87 -19.17
N THR A 367 -21.15 -7.41 -20.30
CA THR A 367 -20.38 -8.38 -21.07
C THR A 367 -19.21 -7.69 -21.75
N THR A 368 -18.11 -8.43 -21.97
CA THR A 368 -16.87 -7.82 -22.43
C THR A 368 -16.26 -8.62 -23.56
N GLU A 369 -16.02 -7.94 -24.67
CA GLU A 369 -15.21 -8.43 -25.79
C GLU A 369 -13.84 -7.78 -25.76
N ARG A 370 -12.77 -8.50 -26.18
CA ARG A 370 -11.39 -8.04 -26.04
C ARG A 370 -10.56 -8.33 -27.27
N TRP A 371 -9.74 -7.35 -27.65
CA TRP A 371 -8.81 -7.48 -28.75
C TRP A 371 -7.48 -6.79 -28.44
N MET A 372 -6.48 -7.12 -29.24
CA MET A 372 -5.16 -6.49 -29.19
C MET A 372 -4.65 -6.30 -30.63
N ALA A 373 -4.05 -5.15 -30.85
CA ALA A 373 -3.35 -4.82 -32.08
C ALA A 373 -1.90 -4.49 -31.77
N VAL A 374 -0.96 -5.16 -32.40
CA VAL A 374 0.48 -4.93 -32.29
C VAL A 374 0.99 -4.42 -33.62
N PRO A 375 1.80 -3.35 -33.69
CA PRO A 375 2.18 -2.72 -34.93
C PRO A 375 3.17 -3.56 -35.75
N GLY A 376 2.95 -3.65 -37.04
CA GLY A 376 3.86 -4.28 -37.99
C GLY A 376 4.24 -5.73 -37.63
N GLU A 377 5.54 -6.01 -37.62
CA GLU A 377 6.12 -7.32 -37.25
C GLU A 377 6.66 -7.36 -35.83
N GLU A 378 6.36 -6.34 -35.03
CA GLU A 378 6.78 -6.26 -33.63
C GLU A 378 6.19 -7.41 -32.80
N LYS A 379 6.92 -7.84 -31.77
CA LYS A 379 6.57 -9.01 -30.98
C LYS A 379 6.37 -8.69 -29.52
N VAL A 380 5.51 -9.47 -28.88
CA VAL A 380 5.15 -9.35 -27.47
C VAL A 380 6.05 -10.22 -26.60
N GLY A 381 6.55 -9.65 -25.52
CA GLY A 381 7.24 -10.39 -24.47
C GLY A 381 6.24 -11.16 -23.60
N PHE A 382 6.21 -12.48 -23.71
CA PHE A 382 5.35 -13.35 -22.88
C PHE A 382 5.86 -13.43 -21.44
N ASN A 383 4.96 -13.31 -20.48
CA ASN A 383 5.22 -13.54 -19.06
C ASN A 383 4.12 -14.43 -18.47
N GLN A 384 4.51 -15.53 -17.81
CA GLN A 384 3.58 -16.48 -17.21
C GLN A 384 2.84 -15.89 -16.01
N ASN A 385 3.53 -15.19 -15.12
CA ASN A 385 3.02 -14.75 -13.83
C ASN A 385 2.79 -13.24 -13.73
N GLY A 386 3.35 -12.48 -14.64
CA GLY A 386 3.26 -11.03 -14.68
C GLY A 386 2.69 -10.51 -16.00
N ALA A 387 2.53 -9.21 -16.10
CA ALA A 387 2.07 -8.54 -17.31
C ALA A 387 2.98 -8.84 -18.52
N TRP A 388 2.38 -8.99 -19.69
CA TRP A 388 3.11 -9.12 -20.95
C TRP A 388 3.77 -7.80 -21.32
N ILE A 389 4.87 -7.86 -22.03
CA ILE A 389 5.64 -6.68 -22.48
C ILE A 389 5.29 -6.39 -23.93
N PHE A 390 4.68 -5.27 -24.16
CA PHE A 390 4.20 -4.85 -25.50
C PHE A 390 5.11 -3.79 -26.13
N PRO A 391 5.26 -3.75 -27.44
CA PRO A 391 5.96 -2.69 -28.16
C PRO A 391 5.13 -1.38 -28.22
N ASN A 392 5.79 -0.25 -28.50
CA ASN A 392 5.09 1.01 -28.77
C ASN A 392 4.15 0.89 -29.96
N GLY A 393 3.03 1.60 -29.90
CA GLY A 393 1.97 1.52 -30.90
C GLY A 393 0.96 0.40 -30.67
N THR A 394 1.16 -0.45 -29.63
CA THR A 394 0.18 -1.47 -29.25
C THR A 394 -1.10 -0.85 -28.73
N ALA A 395 -2.24 -1.32 -29.22
CA ALA A 395 -3.57 -1.00 -28.70
C ALA A 395 -4.23 -2.25 -28.11
N LEU A 396 -4.70 -2.14 -26.86
CA LEU A 396 -5.55 -3.13 -26.22
C LEU A 396 -6.96 -2.59 -26.17
N VAL A 397 -7.92 -3.32 -26.73
CA VAL A 397 -9.30 -2.87 -26.94
C VAL A 397 -10.26 -3.71 -26.11
N GLN A 398 -11.20 -3.05 -25.46
CA GLN A 398 -12.25 -3.69 -24.68
C GLN A 398 -13.59 -3.00 -24.96
N THR A 399 -14.56 -3.73 -25.51
CA THR A 399 -15.92 -3.23 -25.69
C THR A 399 -16.86 -3.82 -24.64
N LEU A 400 -17.62 -2.94 -23.99
CA LEU A 400 -18.54 -3.24 -22.91
C LEU A 400 -19.98 -3.12 -23.41
N THR A 401 -20.77 -4.19 -23.21
CA THR A 401 -22.16 -4.29 -23.64
C THR A 401 -23.05 -4.58 -22.44
N VAL A 402 -24.07 -3.77 -22.23
CA VAL A 402 -25.09 -3.95 -21.20
C VAL A 402 -26.42 -4.41 -21.81
N GLN A 403 -27.29 -5.04 -21.03
CA GLN A 403 -28.68 -5.30 -21.41
C GLN A 403 -29.49 -4.08 -21.02
N ARG A 404 -29.79 -3.21 -21.97
CA ARG A 404 -30.53 -1.98 -21.75
C ARG A 404 -32.04 -2.19 -21.97
N GLU A 405 -32.88 -1.40 -21.28
CA GLU A 405 -34.31 -1.31 -21.60
C GLU A 405 -34.50 -0.58 -22.91
N SER A 406 -35.13 -1.25 -23.87
CA SER A 406 -35.50 -0.68 -25.16
C SER A 406 -36.77 0.18 -25.03
N ALA A 407 -37.12 0.91 -26.11
CA ALA A 407 -38.36 1.67 -26.20
C ALA A 407 -39.63 0.79 -26.05
N LEU A 408 -39.51 -0.51 -26.27
CA LEU A 408 -40.59 -1.49 -26.09
C LEU A 408 -40.61 -2.12 -24.71
N GLY A 409 -39.74 -1.68 -23.76
CA GLY A 409 -39.67 -2.26 -22.42
C GLY A 409 -39.02 -3.65 -22.39
N LEU A 410 -38.24 -4.04 -23.40
CA LEU A 410 -37.53 -5.31 -23.49
C LEU A 410 -36.05 -5.09 -23.28
N ALA A 411 -35.35 -6.09 -22.74
CA ALA A 411 -33.91 -6.07 -22.64
C ALA A 411 -33.28 -6.25 -24.05
N GLU A 412 -32.42 -5.32 -24.43
CA GLU A 412 -31.64 -5.38 -25.66
C GLU A 412 -30.14 -5.15 -25.40
N PRO A 413 -29.24 -5.82 -26.12
CA PRO A 413 -27.81 -5.57 -26.01
C PRO A 413 -27.47 -4.16 -26.55
N PHE A 414 -26.78 -3.37 -25.72
CA PHE A 414 -26.35 -2.02 -26.01
C PHE A 414 -24.86 -1.88 -25.70
N ARG A 415 -24.02 -1.65 -26.71
CA ARG A 415 -22.61 -1.29 -26.52
C ARG A 415 -22.58 0.08 -25.86
N ILE A 416 -22.08 0.14 -24.64
CA ILE A 416 -22.07 1.39 -23.87
C ILE A 416 -20.73 2.11 -24.05
N GLU A 417 -19.62 1.36 -24.04
CA GLU A 417 -18.28 1.90 -23.99
C GLU A 417 -17.28 1.00 -24.71
N THR A 418 -16.33 1.59 -25.43
CA THR A 418 -15.10 0.92 -25.86
C THR A 418 -13.91 1.59 -25.22
N ARG A 419 -13.13 0.85 -24.43
CA ARG A 419 -11.89 1.29 -23.78
C ARG A 419 -10.71 0.87 -24.63
N ILE A 420 -9.75 1.77 -24.82
CA ILE A 420 -8.50 1.50 -25.51
C ILE A 420 -7.34 1.89 -24.60
N MET A 421 -6.48 0.93 -24.27
CA MET A 421 -5.17 1.20 -23.71
C MET A 421 -4.17 1.26 -24.85
N LEU A 422 -3.57 2.41 -25.08
CA LEU A 422 -2.61 2.65 -26.16
C LEU A 422 -1.21 2.84 -25.57
N ARG A 423 -0.22 2.09 -26.03
CA ARG A 423 1.17 2.30 -25.72
C ARG A 423 1.83 3.27 -26.70
N GLN A 424 2.17 4.46 -26.22
CA GLN A 424 2.78 5.51 -27.02
C GLN A 424 3.95 6.15 -26.26
N GLN A 425 5.05 6.42 -26.94
CA GLN A 425 6.25 7.05 -26.34
C GLN A 425 6.79 6.29 -25.08
N ASN A 426 6.71 4.95 -25.12
CA ASN A 426 7.02 4.05 -24.01
C ASN A 426 6.06 4.11 -22.80
N GLU A 427 4.95 4.81 -22.92
CA GLU A 427 3.92 4.97 -21.87
C GLU A 427 2.59 4.35 -22.29
N TRP A 428 1.76 4.01 -21.31
CA TRP A 428 0.40 3.55 -21.52
C TRP A 428 -0.58 4.67 -21.17
N VAL A 429 -1.57 4.87 -22.04
CA VAL A 429 -2.65 5.85 -21.82
C VAL A 429 -3.99 5.18 -22.09
N GLY A 430 -4.96 5.36 -21.18
CA GLY A 430 -6.32 4.88 -21.33
C GLY A 430 -7.20 5.90 -22.05
N TYR A 431 -8.00 5.42 -22.99
CA TYR A 431 -9.00 6.21 -23.72
C TYR A 431 -10.35 5.51 -23.66
N SER A 432 -11.41 6.27 -23.43
CA SER A 432 -12.79 5.80 -23.40
C SER A 432 -13.56 6.39 -24.59
N TYR A 433 -14.34 5.56 -25.27
CA TYR A 433 -15.23 5.96 -26.35
C TYR A 433 -16.67 5.58 -25.98
N LYS A 434 -17.57 6.56 -25.97
CA LYS A 434 -19.00 6.42 -25.67
C LYS A 434 -19.79 6.11 -26.93
N TRP A 435 -20.49 4.99 -26.95
CA TRP A 435 -21.31 4.59 -28.09
C TRP A 435 -22.53 5.49 -28.25
N ASN A 436 -22.86 5.83 -29.53
CA ASN A 436 -24.06 6.56 -29.85
C ASN A 436 -25.31 5.66 -29.78
N GLU A 437 -26.48 6.29 -29.66
CA GLU A 437 -27.76 5.60 -29.56
C GLU A 437 -28.06 4.68 -30.76
N ALA A 438 -27.62 5.07 -31.96
CA ALA A 438 -27.79 4.32 -33.20
C ALA A 438 -26.86 3.10 -33.32
N GLN A 439 -25.94 2.91 -32.36
CA GLN A 439 -24.96 1.81 -32.34
C GLN A 439 -24.08 1.73 -33.59
N THR A 440 -23.86 2.88 -34.26
CA THR A 440 -23.09 2.96 -35.48
C THR A 440 -21.64 3.37 -35.29
N ASN A 441 -21.35 4.12 -34.20
CA ASN A 441 -20.01 4.61 -33.86
C ASN A 441 -19.93 4.98 -32.37
N ALA A 442 -18.72 5.26 -31.90
CA ALA A 442 -18.50 5.80 -30.58
C ALA A 442 -17.61 7.04 -30.63
N GLU A 443 -17.82 7.99 -29.73
CA GLU A 443 -17.11 9.26 -29.63
C GLU A 443 -16.14 9.25 -28.46
N LEU A 444 -14.98 9.88 -28.65
CA LEU A 444 -13.95 10.00 -27.65
C LEU A 444 -14.49 10.81 -26.46
N VAL A 445 -14.42 10.22 -25.26
CA VAL A 445 -14.76 10.88 -24.00
C VAL A 445 -13.68 11.90 -23.64
N ALA A 446 -14.07 13.05 -23.08
CA ALA A 446 -13.16 14.08 -22.60
C ALA A 446 -12.16 13.50 -21.58
N LYS A 447 -10.98 14.12 -21.43
CA LYS A 447 -9.92 13.63 -20.57
C LYS A 447 -10.34 13.46 -19.09
N GLY A 448 -11.30 14.25 -18.60
CA GLY A 448 -11.85 14.20 -17.24
C GLY A 448 -12.95 13.15 -17.04
N GLY A 449 -13.24 12.34 -18.04
CA GLY A 449 -14.32 11.34 -17.98
C GLY A 449 -15.71 11.91 -18.31
N ASP A 450 -16.74 11.05 -18.20
CA ASP A 450 -18.16 11.39 -18.41
C ASP A 450 -19.06 10.46 -17.58
N ARG A 451 -20.32 10.79 -17.47
CA ARG A 451 -21.35 9.95 -16.85
C ARG A 451 -22.61 9.94 -17.68
N THR A 452 -23.32 8.82 -17.66
CA THR A 452 -24.65 8.72 -18.27
C THR A 452 -25.52 7.83 -17.41
N THR A 453 -26.83 8.13 -17.38
CA THR A 453 -27.82 7.31 -16.69
C THR A 453 -28.61 6.52 -17.71
N LEU A 454 -28.79 5.22 -17.48
CA LEU A 454 -29.62 4.34 -18.31
C LEU A 454 -30.38 3.35 -17.43
N ARG A 455 -31.39 2.69 -18.03
CA ARG A 455 -32.08 1.58 -17.36
C ARG A 455 -31.53 0.27 -17.91
N ILE A 456 -30.99 -0.57 -17.03
CA ILE A 456 -30.41 -1.86 -17.37
C ILE A 456 -31.24 -3.00 -16.77
N ALA A 457 -31.22 -4.15 -17.44
CA ALA A 457 -31.94 -5.33 -16.97
C ALA A 457 -31.45 -5.75 -15.58
N ASP A 458 -32.39 -5.97 -14.68
CA ASP A 458 -32.18 -6.45 -13.32
C ASP A 458 -33.42 -7.24 -12.85
N GLN A 459 -33.29 -8.55 -12.80
CA GLN A 459 -34.38 -9.46 -12.40
C GLN A 459 -34.88 -9.24 -10.96
N LYS A 460 -34.08 -8.59 -10.11
CA LYS A 460 -34.43 -8.28 -8.72
C LYS A 460 -35.26 -6.99 -8.59
N SER A 461 -35.20 -6.14 -9.60
CA SER A 461 -35.91 -4.85 -9.57
C SER A 461 -37.35 -4.96 -10.05
N PRO A 462 -38.28 -4.18 -9.49
CA PRO A 462 -39.67 -4.10 -9.99
C PRO A 462 -39.67 -3.72 -11.48
N GLY A 463 -40.37 -4.50 -12.30
CA GLY A 463 -40.44 -4.31 -13.75
C GLY A 463 -39.21 -4.84 -14.51
N GLY A 464 -38.29 -5.53 -13.85
CA GLY A 464 -37.16 -6.19 -14.50
C GLY A 464 -36.00 -5.27 -14.89
N PHE A 465 -36.05 -3.98 -14.52
CA PHE A 465 -35.02 -2.98 -14.85
C PHE A 465 -34.71 -2.06 -13.67
N ARG A 466 -33.46 -1.65 -13.53
CA ARG A 466 -33.01 -0.64 -12.58
C ARG A 466 -32.33 0.54 -13.25
N ARG A 467 -32.42 1.72 -12.64
CA ARG A 467 -31.59 2.87 -13.01
C ARG A 467 -30.14 2.57 -12.69
N HIS A 468 -29.24 2.89 -13.60
CA HIS A 468 -27.81 2.71 -13.44
C HIS A 468 -27.06 3.93 -13.97
N ASP A 469 -26.17 4.47 -13.16
CA ASP A 469 -25.30 5.57 -13.52
C ASP A 469 -23.96 4.96 -14.00
N TRP A 470 -23.75 4.94 -15.31
CA TRP A 470 -22.52 4.48 -15.93
C TRP A 470 -21.47 5.57 -15.90
N VAL A 471 -20.27 5.23 -15.42
CA VAL A 471 -19.12 6.12 -15.35
C VAL A 471 -18.11 5.78 -16.44
N PHE A 472 -17.88 6.71 -17.36
CA PHE A 472 -16.77 6.63 -18.31
C PHE A 472 -15.52 7.15 -17.60
N PRO A 473 -14.45 6.35 -17.45
CA PRO A 473 -13.28 6.76 -16.67
C PRO A 473 -12.56 7.95 -17.30
N SER A 474 -12.04 8.83 -16.44
CA SER A 474 -11.01 9.79 -16.83
C SER A 474 -9.70 9.06 -17.19
N ARG A 475 -8.77 9.75 -17.84
CA ARG A 475 -7.43 9.18 -18.10
C ARG A 475 -6.69 8.86 -16.80
N ALA A 476 -6.81 9.71 -15.78
CA ALA A 476 -6.23 9.48 -14.46
C ALA A 476 -6.86 8.27 -13.75
N ASP A 477 -8.18 8.08 -13.86
CA ASP A 477 -8.86 6.90 -13.31
C ASP A 477 -8.31 5.60 -13.90
N CYS A 478 -8.03 5.56 -15.20
CA CYS A 478 -7.41 4.40 -15.83
C CYS A 478 -6.07 4.07 -15.19
N MET A 479 -5.22 5.07 -15.01
CA MET A 479 -3.84 4.89 -14.51
C MET A 479 -3.76 4.57 -13.02
N THR A 480 -4.83 4.77 -12.25
CA THR A 480 -4.89 4.35 -10.85
C THR A 480 -4.71 2.83 -10.67
N CYS A 481 -5.35 2.03 -11.53
CA CYS A 481 -5.19 0.57 -11.54
C CYS A 481 -4.10 0.11 -12.52
N HIS A 482 -4.00 0.77 -13.69
CA HIS A 482 -2.98 0.49 -14.71
C HIS A 482 -1.66 1.19 -14.38
N SER A 483 -1.18 1.00 -13.15
CA SER A 483 0.06 1.60 -12.63
C SER A 483 1.31 0.83 -13.10
N ARG A 484 2.48 1.45 -12.95
CA ARG A 484 3.78 0.79 -13.21
C ARG A 484 3.96 -0.43 -12.31
N ALA A 485 3.59 -0.35 -11.04
CA ALA A 485 3.67 -1.46 -10.11
C ALA A 485 2.83 -2.67 -10.56
N ALA A 486 1.69 -2.43 -11.20
CA ALA A 486 0.83 -3.46 -11.80
C ALA A 486 1.29 -3.91 -13.20
N GLY A 487 2.37 -3.32 -13.75
CA GLY A 487 2.86 -3.58 -15.11
C GLY A 487 1.98 -2.98 -16.19
N PHE A 488 1.14 -2.00 -15.88
CA PHE A 488 0.19 -1.28 -16.74
C PHE A 488 -0.91 -2.15 -17.36
N VAL A 489 -0.60 -3.37 -17.79
CA VAL A 489 -1.53 -4.25 -18.53
C VAL A 489 -2.12 -5.28 -17.58
N LEU A 490 -3.36 -5.03 -17.16
CA LEU A 490 -4.08 -5.92 -16.26
C LEU A 490 -4.71 -7.09 -17.03
N GLY A 491 -4.56 -8.30 -16.50
CA GLY A 491 -5.24 -9.49 -17.00
C GLY A 491 -4.58 -10.21 -18.19
N LEU A 492 -3.66 -9.58 -18.93
CA LEU A 492 -2.85 -10.25 -19.97
C LEU A 492 -1.58 -10.85 -19.35
N THR A 493 -1.77 -11.99 -18.70
CA THR A 493 -0.73 -12.82 -18.07
C THR A 493 -0.98 -14.27 -18.46
N GLY A 494 0.03 -15.13 -18.40
CA GLY A 494 -0.17 -16.57 -18.60
C GLY A 494 -1.15 -17.19 -17.60
N LEU A 495 -1.25 -16.62 -16.38
CA LEU A 495 -2.22 -17.05 -15.35
C LEU A 495 -3.68 -16.94 -15.81
N ASN A 496 -3.99 -15.98 -16.67
CA ASN A 496 -5.36 -15.64 -17.07
C ASN A 496 -5.70 -15.95 -18.52
N THR A 497 -4.69 -16.24 -19.35
CA THR A 497 -4.86 -16.41 -20.79
C THR A 497 -4.58 -17.84 -21.30
N ASP A 498 -4.13 -18.77 -20.45
CA ASP A 498 -3.92 -20.18 -20.83
C ASP A 498 -5.27 -20.92 -20.89
N ARG A 499 -6.03 -20.63 -21.95
CA ARG A 499 -7.35 -21.21 -22.22
C ARG A 499 -7.65 -21.31 -23.71
N ALA A 500 -8.69 -22.08 -24.05
CA ALA A 500 -9.23 -22.12 -25.40
C ALA A 500 -9.91 -20.76 -25.77
N HIS A 501 -9.72 -20.34 -27.01
CA HIS A 501 -10.41 -19.22 -27.64
C HIS A 501 -10.97 -19.66 -28.99
N ASN A 502 -12.11 -19.11 -29.37
CA ASN A 502 -12.74 -19.39 -30.67
C ASN A 502 -12.21 -18.37 -31.70
N PHE A 503 -11.34 -18.80 -32.57
CA PHE A 503 -10.81 -18.03 -33.69
C PHE A 503 -11.71 -18.23 -34.91
N SER A 504 -12.83 -17.52 -34.99
CA SER A 504 -13.79 -17.59 -36.14
C SER A 504 -14.21 -19.05 -36.48
N GLY A 505 -14.60 -19.82 -35.47
CA GLY A 505 -15.06 -21.20 -35.62
C GLY A 505 -14.01 -22.29 -35.32
N VAL A 506 -12.74 -21.91 -35.17
CA VAL A 506 -11.67 -22.85 -34.74
C VAL A 506 -11.37 -22.63 -33.27
N ASN A 507 -11.68 -23.62 -32.45
CA ASN A 507 -11.32 -23.60 -31.03
C ASN A 507 -9.92 -24.14 -30.80
N ASP A 508 -9.03 -23.30 -30.27
CA ASP A 508 -7.68 -23.72 -29.88
C ASP A 508 -7.20 -22.98 -28.65
N ASN A 509 -6.13 -23.52 -27.99
CA ASN A 509 -5.45 -22.81 -26.94
C ASN A 509 -4.79 -21.54 -27.50
N GLN A 510 -5.25 -20.36 -27.00
CA GLN A 510 -4.83 -19.08 -27.56
C GLN A 510 -3.32 -18.82 -27.42
N LEU A 511 -2.64 -19.28 -26.34
CA LEU A 511 -1.19 -19.11 -26.20
C LEU A 511 -0.43 -19.90 -27.23
N ARG A 512 -0.91 -21.13 -27.52
CA ARG A 512 -0.36 -21.96 -28.61
C ARG A 512 -0.55 -21.30 -29.97
N THR A 513 -1.74 -20.78 -30.24
CA THR A 513 -2.05 -20.09 -31.48
C THR A 513 -1.19 -18.84 -31.64
N PHE A 514 -1.11 -17.99 -30.62
CA PHE A 514 -0.27 -16.78 -30.63
C PHE A 514 1.21 -17.11 -30.85
N SER A 515 1.69 -18.18 -30.19
CA SER A 515 3.06 -18.65 -30.42
C SER A 515 3.28 -19.15 -31.85
N HIS A 516 2.30 -19.88 -32.41
CA HIS A 516 2.37 -20.45 -33.77
C HIS A 516 2.45 -19.36 -34.83
N ILE A 517 1.66 -18.29 -34.71
CA ILE A 517 1.70 -17.15 -35.63
C ILE A 517 2.90 -16.20 -35.41
N GLY A 518 3.80 -16.53 -34.49
CA GLY A 518 4.99 -15.74 -34.21
C GLY A 518 4.74 -14.45 -33.42
N PHE A 519 3.60 -14.33 -32.73
CA PHE A 519 3.21 -13.15 -31.96
C PHE A 519 4.15 -12.86 -30.78
N PHE A 520 4.72 -13.92 -30.15
CA PHE A 520 5.64 -13.77 -29.06
C PHE A 520 7.09 -13.68 -29.54
N ASN A 521 7.93 -12.93 -28.80
CA ASN A 521 9.37 -12.81 -29.05
C ASN A 521 10.14 -14.11 -28.75
N LYS A 522 9.54 -15.02 -27.94
CA LYS A 522 10.03 -16.37 -27.68
C LYS A 522 8.86 -17.34 -27.81
N PRO A 523 9.07 -18.52 -28.42
CA PRO A 523 8.00 -19.52 -28.52
C PRO A 523 7.44 -19.87 -27.14
N TYR A 524 6.13 -19.88 -26.99
CA TYR A 524 5.48 -20.39 -25.81
C TYR A 524 5.67 -21.91 -25.73
N LYS A 525 6.26 -22.35 -24.62
CA LYS A 525 6.35 -23.78 -24.30
C LYS A 525 5.43 -24.03 -23.12
N ARG A 526 4.44 -24.90 -23.32
CA ARG A 526 3.58 -25.30 -22.20
C ARG A 526 4.42 -26.01 -21.14
N PRO A 527 4.36 -25.58 -19.86
CA PRO A 527 5.08 -26.28 -18.79
C PRO A 527 4.63 -27.72 -18.64
N ASP A 528 5.56 -28.63 -18.33
CA ASP A 528 5.26 -30.06 -18.10
C ASP A 528 4.27 -30.25 -16.94
N LYS A 529 4.37 -29.43 -15.90
CA LYS A 529 3.39 -29.37 -14.81
C LYS A 529 2.37 -28.29 -15.12
N LYS A 530 1.08 -28.59 -14.86
CA LYS A 530 -0.01 -27.60 -15.03
C LYS A 530 0.37 -26.31 -14.28
N PRO A 531 0.54 -25.18 -14.99
CA PRO A 531 0.91 -23.95 -14.36
C PRO A 531 -0.22 -23.48 -13.44
N ARG A 532 0.11 -22.67 -12.43
CA ARG A 532 -0.90 -21.95 -11.65
C ARG A 532 -1.73 -21.11 -12.62
N SER A 533 -3.04 -21.15 -12.50
CA SER A 533 -3.99 -20.37 -13.30
C SER A 533 -5.04 -19.76 -12.41
N LEU A 534 -5.64 -18.67 -12.87
CA LEU A 534 -6.85 -18.12 -12.26
C LEU A 534 -8.01 -19.11 -12.46
N ALA A 535 -9.01 -18.98 -11.59
CA ALA A 535 -10.33 -19.59 -11.77
C ALA A 535 -11.35 -18.49 -12.10
N ASN A 536 -12.38 -18.83 -12.87
CA ASN A 536 -13.50 -17.93 -13.01
C ASN A 536 -14.19 -17.76 -11.64
N PRO A 537 -14.28 -16.54 -11.08
CA PRO A 537 -14.89 -16.32 -9.77
C PRO A 537 -16.34 -16.81 -9.65
N TYR A 538 -17.04 -16.89 -10.77
CA TYR A 538 -18.47 -17.24 -10.85
C TYR A 538 -18.71 -18.71 -11.23
N ASP A 539 -17.65 -19.50 -11.46
CA ASP A 539 -17.76 -20.93 -11.77
C ASP A 539 -17.83 -21.76 -10.47
N PRO A 540 -18.97 -22.35 -10.13
CA PRO A 540 -19.13 -23.10 -8.89
C PRO A 540 -18.33 -24.41 -8.85
N THR A 541 -17.76 -24.87 -9.97
CA THR A 541 -16.94 -26.09 -10.02
C THR A 541 -15.53 -25.86 -9.45
N ALA A 542 -15.05 -24.62 -9.38
CA ALA A 542 -13.81 -24.27 -8.73
C ALA A 542 -14.01 -24.07 -7.21
N SER A 543 -12.95 -24.33 -6.43
CA SER A 543 -13.04 -24.14 -4.97
C SER A 543 -13.27 -22.68 -4.56
N LEU A 544 -13.92 -22.46 -3.42
CA LEU A 544 -14.17 -21.11 -2.87
C LEU A 544 -12.89 -20.30 -2.76
N GLU A 545 -11.82 -20.90 -2.26
CA GLU A 545 -10.51 -20.25 -2.13
C GLU A 545 -9.96 -19.80 -3.49
N GLN A 546 -9.99 -20.67 -4.51
CA GLN A 546 -9.52 -20.34 -5.85
C GLN A 546 -10.33 -19.21 -6.48
N ARG A 547 -11.66 -19.24 -6.31
CA ARG A 547 -12.59 -18.22 -6.83
C ARG A 547 -12.35 -16.87 -6.15
N ALA A 548 -12.32 -16.83 -4.81
CA ALA A 548 -12.09 -15.61 -4.04
C ALA A 548 -10.71 -15.01 -4.33
N ARG A 549 -9.64 -15.83 -4.36
CA ARG A 549 -8.29 -15.39 -4.66
C ARG A 549 -8.15 -14.86 -6.10
N SER A 550 -8.86 -15.48 -7.06
CA SER A 550 -8.88 -14.99 -8.44
C SER A 550 -9.62 -13.66 -8.57
N TYR A 551 -10.72 -13.48 -7.84
CA TYR A 551 -11.44 -12.21 -7.79
C TYR A 551 -10.56 -11.09 -7.21
N LEU A 552 -9.89 -11.34 -6.07
CA LEU A 552 -8.96 -10.39 -5.46
C LEU A 552 -7.82 -10.04 -6.40
N HIS A 553 -7.27 -11.03 -7.11
CA HIS A 553 -6.19 -10.79 -8.06
C HIS A 553 -6.62 -9.86 -9.19
N ILE A 554 -7.77 -10.14 -9.84
CA ILE A 554 -8.20 -9.38 -11.02
C ILE A 554 -8.75 -8.00 -10.67
N ASN A 555 -9.50 -7.86 -9.57
CA ASN A 555 -10.21 -6.61 -9.25
C ASN A 555 -9.47 -5.71 -8.27
N CYS A 556 -8.51 -6.25 -7.51
CA CYS A 556 -7.92 -5.52 -6.38
C CYS A 556 -6.39 -5.43 -6.46
N SER A 557 -5.70 -6.45 -7.01
CA SER A 557 -4.23 -6.48 -6.98
C SER A 557 -3.56 -5.43 -7.85
N GLY A 558 -4.27 -4.80 -8.81
CA GLY A 558 -3.74 -3.67 -9.56
C GLY A 558 -3.32 -2.49 -8.67
N CYS A 559 -4.06 -2.26 -7.58
CA CYS A 559 -3.76 -1.25 -6.56
C CYS A 559 -3.12 -1.86 -5.31
N HIS A 560 -3.62 -3.02 -4.82
CA HIS A 560 -3.14 -3.69 -3.62
C HIS A 560 -1.97 -4.64 -3.92
N ILE A 561 -0.86 -4.06 -4.32
CA ILE A 561 0.44 -4.68 -4.63
C ILE A 561 1.55 -3.79 -4.06
N HIS A 562 2.74 -4.32 -3.90
CA HIS A 562 3.88 -3.51 -3.46
C HIS A 562 4.13 -2.33 -4.40
N ALA A 563 4.24 -1.13 -3.86
CA ALA A 563 4.36 0.13 -4.62
C ALA A 563 3.15 0.45 -5.53
N GLY A 564 2.00 -0.21 -5.33
CA GLY A 564 0.74 0.12 -6.01
C GLY A 564 0.03 1.31 -5.36
N GLY A 565 -1.02 1.82 -6.01
CA GLY A 565 -1.79 2.98 -5.52
C GLY A 565 -2.78 2.69 -4.38
N GLY A 566 -2.81 1.45 -3.85
CA GLY A 566 -3.69 1.08 -2.74
C GLY A 566 -3.17 1.58 -1.41
N ASN A 567 -4.01 2.28 -0.66
CA ASN A 567 -3.69 2.91 0.62
C ASN A 567 -3.69 1.94 1.81
N SER A 568 -3.39 0.66 1.60
CA SER A 568 -3.29 -0.33 2.67
C SER A 568 -2.13 -1.30 2.40
N LYS A 569 -1.66 -1.97 3.46
CA LYS A 569 -0.56 -2.95 3.37
C LYS A 569 -0.96 -4.28 2.73
N MET A 570 -2.19 -4.42 2.25
CA MET A 570 -2.67 -5.65 1.62
C MET A 570 -1.92 -5.96 0.33
N LEU A 571 -1.56 -7.23 0.15
CA LEU A 571 -0.94 -7.77 -1.06
C LEU A 571 -1.86 -8.85 -1.65
N LEU A 572 -2.61 -8.51 -2.70
CA LEU A 572 -3.73 -9.33 -3.18
C LEU A 572 -3.43 -10.12 -4.46
N SER A 573 -2.17 -10.16 -4.89
CA SER A 573 -1.76 -11.00 -6.02
C SER A 573 -1.96 -12.48 -5.75
N LEU A 574 -2.33 -13.27 -6.76
CA LEU A 574 -2.54 -14.72 -6.65
C LEU A 574 -1.29 -15.45 -6.11
N GLY A 575 -0.10 -14.92 -6.43
CA GLY A 575 1.18 -15.46 -5.97
C GLY A 575 1.49 -15.28 -4.49
N THR A 576 0.84 -14.33 -3.82
CA THR A 576 1.06 -14.02 -2.40
C THR A 576 0.46 -15.12 -1.53
N ALA A 577 1.21 -15.66 -0.58
CA ALA A 577 0.69 -16.65 0.38
C ALA A 577 -0.31 -15.99 1.36
N ASN A 578 -1.26 -16.77 1.90
CA ASN A 578 -2.35 -16.22 2.73
C ASN A 578 -1.84 -15.48 3.99
N ASP A 579 -0.78 -15.95 4.61
CA ASP A 579 -0.10 -15.34 5.76
C ASP A 579 0.66 -14.05 5.41
N GLN A 580 0.99 -13.85 4.14
CA GLN A 580 1.71 -12.68 3.62
C GLN A 580 0.78 -11.61 3.03
N MET A 581 -0.52 -11.91 2.88
CA MET A 581 -1.48 -10.98 2.26
C MET A 581 -1.77 -9.74 3.10
N SER A 582 -1.49 -9.75 4.39
CA SER A 582 -1.92 -8.72 5.34
C SER A 582 -3.42 -8.42 5.26
N LEU A 583 -4.24 -9.46 5.07
CA LEU A 583 -5.69 -9.39 4.86
C LEU A 583 -6.47 -10.15 5.94
N ILE A 584 -6.15 -11.45 6.10
CA ILE A 584 -6.90 -12.35 7.00
C ILE A 584 -6.44 -12.10 8.43
N GLY A 585 -7.38 -11.76 9.33
CA GLY A 585 -7.09 -11.44 10.72
C GLY A 585 -6.37 -10.09 10.93
N ALA A 586 -6.17 -9.32 9.87
CA ALA A 586 -5.51 -8.01 9.95
C ALA A 586 -6.51 -6.92 10.35
N ARG A 587 -6.09 -6.00 11.23
CA ARG A 587 -6.90 -4.84 11.62
C ARG A 587 -6.93 -3.80 10.49
N PRO A 588 -8.08 -3.17 10.22
CA PRO A 588 -8.16 -2.08 9.27
C PRO A 588 -7.34 -0.88 9.77
N GLN A 589 -6.67 -0.21 8.86
CA GLN A 589 -5.96 1.05 9.12
C GLN A 589 -6.85 2.27 8.84
N HIS A 590 -7.98 2.05 8.17
CA HIS A 590 -8.95 3.04 7.74
C HIS A 590 -10.30 2.79 8.40
N ASP A 591 -11.34 3.45 7.92
CA ASP A 591 -12.71 3.39 8.44
C ASP A 591 -13.20 1.94 8.70
N THR A 592 -13.67 1.69 9.90
CA THR A 592 -14.31 0.42 10.30
C THR A 592 -15.81 0.39 9.99
N PHE A 593 -16.39 1.51 9.53
CA PHE A 593 -17.83 1.68 9.28
C PHE A 593 -18.72 1.37 10.49
N GLY A 594 -18.20 1.60 11.70
CA GLY A 594 -18.90 1.27 12.95
C GLY A 594 -18.96 -0.22 13.29
N ILE A 595 -18.24 -1.07 12.54
CA ILE A 595 -18.19 -2.52 12.79
C ILE A 595 -17.34 -2.76 14.06
N GLN A 596 -17.96 -3.37 15.08
CA GLN A 596 -17.27 -3.77 16.31
C GLN A 596 -16.29 -4.92 16.01
N ASN A 597 -15.10 -4.86 16.59
CA ASN A 597 -14.03 -5.85 16.40
C ASN A 597 -13.66 -6.05 14.92
N ALA A 598 -13.77 -5.00 14.12
CA ALA A 598 -13.53 -5.04 12.68
C ALA A 598 -12.15 -5.58 12.33
N MET A 599 -12.10 -6.48 11.36
CA MET A 599 -10.89 -6.94 10.68
C MET A 599 -11.05 -6.73 9.18
N LEU A 600 -9.95 -6.66 8.43
CA LEU A 600 -10.03 -6.61 6.97
C LEU A 600 -10.80 -7.82 6.43
N VAL A 601 -10.42 -9.03 6.87
CA VAL A 601 -11.20 -10.26 6.78
C VAL A 601 -11.19 -10.90 8.17
N SER A 602 -12.36 -11.05 8.79
CA SER A 602 -12.54 -11.71 10.08
C SER A 602 -12.93 -13.18 9.84
N PRO A 603 -12.02 -14.16 10.05
CA PRO A 603 -12.30 -15.57 9.81
C PRO A 603 -13.54 -16.05 10.58
N GLY A 604 -14.46 -16.72 9.90
CA GLY A 604 -15.73 -17.18 10.45
C GLY A 604 -16.79 -16.11 10.70
N ALA A 605 -16.45 -14.81 10.55
CA ALA A 605 -17.33 -13.69 10.88
C ALA A 605 -17.43 -12.66 9.72
N PRO A 606 -18.19 -12.95 8.67
CA PRO A 606 -18.29 -12.08 7.49
C PRO A 606 -18.79 -10.68 7.83
N ASP A 607 -19.71 -10.53 8.80
CA ASP A 607 -20.25 -9.22 9.18
C ASP A 607 -19.27 -8.36 10.00
N GLN A 608 -18.17 -8.93 10.47
CA GLN A 608 -17.04 -8.22 11.06
C GLN A 608 -15.92 -7.91 10.03
N SER A 609 -16.13 -8.24 8.77
CA SER A 609 -15.14 -8.12 7.71
C SER A 609 -15.33 -6.82 6.91
N VAL A 610 -14.39 -5.89 7.03
CA VAL A 610 -14.40 -4.58 6.33
C VAL A 610 -14.34 -4.77 4.81
N LEU A 611 -13.61 -5.78 4.31
CA LEU A 611 -13.58 -6.10 2.89
C LEU A 611 -15.00 -6.32 2.34
N LEU A 612 -15.80 -7.13 3.03
CA LEU A 612 -17.17 -7.42 2.60
C LEU A 612 -18.05 -6.18 2.65
N SER A 613 -17.91 -5.37 3.70
CA SER A 613 -18.60 -4.08 3.82
C SER A 613 -18.27 -3.12 2.66
N ARG A 614 -17.01 -3.04 2.24
CA ARG A 614 -16.55 -2.20 1.13
C ARG A 614 -17.01 -2.72 -0.24
N LEU A 615 -17.06 -4.04 -0.44
CA LEU A 615 -17.57 -4.65 -1.66
C LEU A 615 -19.09 -4.43 -1.82
N ASN A 616 -19.84 -4.45 -0.70
CA ASN A 616 -21.30 -4.36 -0.66
C ASN A 616 -21.84 -2.91 -0.62
N ARG A 617 -21.00 -1.90 -0.88
CA ARG A 617 -21.43 -0.48 -0.89
C ARG A 617 -21.03 0.25 -2.13
N ARG A 618 -21.73 1.33 -2.42
CA ARG A 618 -21.35 2.30 -3.45
C ARG A 618 -21.32 3.70 -2.84
N GLY A 619 -20.43 4.56 -3.41
CA GLY A 619 -20.09 5.86 -2.86
C GLY A 619 -18.93 5.76 -1.88
N ARG A 620 -18.95 6.59 -0.83
CA ARG A 620 -17.84 6.69 0.14
C ARG A 620 -17.46 5.32 0.71
N GLY A 621 -16.16 5.02 0.62
CA GLY A 621 -15.59 3.78 1.14
C GLY A 621 -15.86 2.53 0.30
N GLN A 622 -16.40 2.66 -0.91
CA GLN A 622 -16.56 1.51 -1.82
C GLN A 622 -15.22 0.93 -2.28
N MET A 623 -15.22 -0.35 -2.63
CA MET A 623 -14.15 -1.01 -3.37
C MET A 623 -14.72 -1.84 -4.53
N PRO A 624 -14.16 -1.78 -5.75
CA PRO A 624 -13.14 -0.81 -6.19
C PRO A 624 -13.57 0.65 -5.99
N PRO A 625 -12.61 1.58 -5.76
CA PRO A 625 -12.95 2.98 -5.44
C PRO A 625 -13.48 3.76 -6.63
N LEU A 626 -13.30 3.24 -7.84
CA LEU A 626 -13.52 3.93 -9.10
C LEU A 626 -14.35 3.11 -10.08
N VAL A 627 -15.00 3.81 -11.00
CA VAL A 627 -15.58 3.30 -12.27
C VAL A 627 -16.60 2.16 -12.07
N SER A 628 -17.19 2.01 -10.89
CA SER A 628 -18.24 1.03 -10.62
C SER A 628 -19.40 1.67 -9.87
N GLY A 629 -20.57 1.67 -10.53
CA GLY A 629 -21.83 2.15 -9.97
C GLY A 629 -22.74 1.02 -9.45
N ALA A 630 -22.35 -0.26 -9.64
CA ALA A 630 -23.14 -1.40 -9.23
C ALA A 630 -22.36 -2.35 -8.32
N VAL A 631 -23.03 -2.87 -7.29
CA VAL A 631 -22.50 -3.95 -6.45
C VAL A 631 -22.47 -5.25 -7.25
N ASP A 632 -21.37 -6.00 -7.10
CA ASP A 632 -21.25 -7.36 -7.58
C ASP A 632 -21.84 -8.33 -6.53
N ASP A 633 -23.15 -8.54 -6.56
CA ASP A 633 -23.86 -9.39 -5.59
C ASP A 633 -23.31 -10.83 -5.56
N ALA A 634 -22.87 -11.35 -6.69
CA ALA A 634 -22.28 -12.70 -6.78
C ALA A 634 -20.94 -12.77 -6.07
N ALA A 635 -20.10 -11.74 -6.21
CA ALA A 635 -18.85 -11.64 -5.47
C ALA A 635 -19.08 -11.43 -3.96
N VAL A 636 -20.05 -10.59 -3.58
CA VAL A 636 -20.42 -10.41 -2.16
C VAL A 636 -20.86 -11.76 -1.55
N ALA A 637 -21.67 -12.55 -2.26
CA ALA A 637 -22.06 -13.89 -1.82
C ALA A 637 -20.85 -14.84 -1.73
N LEU A 638 -19.99 -14.86 -2.74
CA LEU A 638 -18.76 -15.64 -2.74
C LEU A 638 -17.85 -15.31 -1.54
N PHE A 639 -17.62 -14.04 -1.26
CA PHE A 639 -16.78 -13.63 -0.12
C PHE A 639 -17.45 -13.93 1.22
N ARG A 640 -18.76 -13.78 1.33
CA ARG A 640 -19.49 -14.16 2.54
C ARG A 640 -19.33 -15.66 2.84
N GLU A 641 -19.50 -16.51 1.84
CA GLU A 641 -19.31 -17.95 1.98
C GLU A 641 -17.86 -18.32 2.29
N TRP A 642 -16.90 -17.73 1.57
CA TRP A 642 -15.47 -17.97 1.79
C TRP A 642 -15.04 -17.59 3.21
N ILE A 643 -15.45 -16.42 3.70
CA ILE A 643 -15.13 -15.95 5.05
C ILE A 643 -15.81 -16.82 6.12
N SER A 644 -17.09 -17.20 5.92
CA SER A 644 -17.82 -18.06 6.85
C SER A 644 -17.19 -19.44 6.99
N GLY A 645 -16.57 -19.96 5.92
CA GLY A 645 -15.88 -21.25 5.92
C GLY A 645 -14.47 -21.21 6.57
N MET A 646 -13.95 -20.03 6.89
CA MET A 646 -12.66 -19.92 7.56
C MET A 646 -12.77 -20.28 9.04
N GLN A 647 -11.77 -20.97 9.57
CA GLN A 647 -11.68 -21.16 11.02
C GLN A 647 -11.44 -19.80 11.69
N PRO A 648 -12.19 -19.47 12.75
CA PRO A 648 -11.98 -18.24 13.48
C PRO A 648 -10.52 -18.11 13.94
N SER A 649 -9.91 -16.96 13.71
CA SER A 649 -8.62 -16.65 14.29
C SER A 649 -8.77 -16.61 15.83
N ALA A 650 -7.79 -17.16 16.53
CA ALA A 650 -7.77 -17.07 17.99
C ALA A 650 -7.73 -15.59 18.42
N VAL A 651 -8.80 -15.11 19.05
CA VAL A 651 -8.86 -13.73 19.57
C VAL A 651 -7.93 -13.62 20.77
N PHE A 652 -7.08 -12.58 20.80
CA PHE A 652 -6.29 -12.28 21.99
C PHE A 652 -7.24 -11.95 23.17
N VAL A 653 -7.11 -12.68 24.26
CA VAL A 653 -7.93 -12.47 25.46
C VAL A 653 -7.19 -11.58 26.44
N LYS A 654 -5.98 -12.00 26.88
CA LYS A 654 -5.19 -11.28 27.87
C LYS A 654 -3.73 -11.74 27.83
N ASN A 655 -2.82 -10.87 28.20
CA ASN A 655 -1.44 -11.25 28.52
C ASN A 655 -1.43 -11.83 29.95
N TRP A 656 -1.61 -13.15 30.02
CA TRP A 656 -1.73 -13.85 31.30
C TRP A 656 -0.42 -13.87 32.07
N LYS A 657 -0.51 -13.65 33.37
CA LYS A 657 0.61 -13.73 34.34
C LYS A 657 0.28 -14.74 35.42
N PRO A 658 1.27 -15.35 36.12
CA PRO A 658 1.03 -16.26 37.27
C PRO A 658 0.12 -15.64 38.33
N THR A 659 0.25 -14.34 38.58
CA THR A 659 -0.58 -13.59 39.55
C THR A 659 -2.07 -13.56 39.21
N ASP A 660 -2.45 -13.74 37.95
CA ASP A 660 -3.85 -13.81 37.55
C ASP A 660 -4.54 -15.10 38.04
N PHE A 661 -3.80 -16.07 38.48
CA PHE A 661 -4.24 -17.41 38.96
C PHE A 661 -4.10 -17.61 40.46
N GLU A 662 -3.54 -16.65 41.23
CA GLU A 662 -3.39 -16.77 42.69
C GLU A 662 -4.72 -16.98 43.42
N SER A 663 -5.84 -16.43 42.85
CA SER A 663 -7.19 -16.73 43.32
C SER A 663 -7.90 -17.62 42.30
N GLY A 664 -8.44 -18.78 42.81
CA GLY A 664 -9.23 -19.70 41.99
C GLY A 664 -8.38 -20.60 41.07
N PHE A 665 -7.19 -20.98 41.51
CA PHE A 665 -6.40 -22.02 40.86
C PHE A 665 -6.84 -23.40 41.36
N GLU A 666 -7.98 -23.86 40.87
CA GLU A 666 -8.49 -25.20 41.12
C GLU A 666 -8.48 -25.99 39.82
N ILE A 667 -7.83 -27.14 39.81
CA ILE A 667 -7.73 -28.02 38.67
C ILE A 667 -8.70 -29.20 38.84
N ALA A 668 -9.75 -29.22 38.02
CA ALA A 668 -10.70 -30.31 38.01
C ALA A 668 -10.41 -31.26 36.83
N HIS A 669 -10.25 -32.55 37.12
CA HIS A 669 -9.98 -33.59 36.11
C HIS A 669 -11.26 -34.31 35.67
N GLU A 670 -12.41 -33.66 35.72
CA GLU A 670 -13.66 -34.17 35.19
C GLU A 670 -13.63 -34.37 33.68
N PRO A 671 -14.34 -35.35 33.10
CA PRO A 671 -14.32 -35.67 31.70
C PRO A 671 -14.55 -34.46 30.77
N ASP A 672 -15.46 -33.54 31.17
CA ASP A 672 -15.74 -32.33 30.41
C ASP A 672 -14.56 -31.34 30.41
N ASN A 673 -13.86 -31.21 31.55
CA ASN A 673 -12.65 -30.36 31.65
C ASN A 673 -11.52 -30.91 30.76
N LEU A 674 -11.32 -32.24 30.78
CA LEU A 674 -10.32 -32.89 29.95
C LEU A 674 -10.62 -32.73 28.46
N THR A 675 -11.90 -32.82 28.08
CA THR A 675 -12.35 -32.60 26.68
C THR A 675 -12.11 -31.17 26.22
N ARG A 676 -12.44 -30.17 27.05
CA ARG A 676 -12.17 -28.75 26.76
C ARG A 676 -10.66 -28.47 26.76
N GLY A 677 -9.92 -29.09 27.69
CA GLY A 677 -8.46 -28.98 27.77
C GLY A 677 -7.78 -29.53 26.54
N ARG A 678 -8.24 -30.68 26.02
CA ARG A 678 -7.77 -31.24 24.73
C ARG A 678 -8.01 -30.27 23.57
N SER A 679 -9.19 -29.64 23.55
CA SER A 679 -9.55 -28.64 22.56
C SER A 679 -8.65 -27.40 22.68
N ALA A 680 -8.36 -26.93 23.89
CA ALA A 680 -7.43 -25.83 24.15
C ALA A 680 -6.00 -26.17 23.71
N TYR A 681 -5.51 -27.39 24.00
CA TYR A 681 -4.21 -27.92 23.55
C TYR A 681 -4.06 -27.85 22.02
N ALA A 682 -5.08 -28.29 21.30
CA ALA A 682 -5.12 -28.23 19.83
C ALA A 682 -5.19 -26.76 19.33
N LYS A 683 -6.03 -25.94 19.97
CA LYS A 683 -6.27 -24.53 19.58
C LYS A 683 -4.98 -23.69 19.62
N VAL A 684 -4.15 -23.86 20.66
CA VAL A 684 -2.90 -23.11 20.81
C VAL A 684 -1.67 -23.79 20.20
N GLY A 685 -1.87 -24.96 19.56
CA GLY A 685 -0.85 -25.60 18.72
C GLY A 685 0.31 -26.26 19.47
N CYS A 686 0.12 -26.71 20.73
CA CYS A 686 1.15 -27.35 21.54
C CYS A 686 1.79 -28.56 20.84
N ALA A 687 0.98 -29.33 20.10
CA ALA A 687 1.42 -30.54 19.39
C ALA A 687 2.45 -30.25 18.27
N GLN A 688 2.61 -29.01 17.83
CA GLN A 688 3.62 -28.67 16.82
C GLN A 688 5.06 -28.87 17.34
N CYS A 689 5.26 -28.62 18.64
CA CYS A 689 6.57 -28.72 19.27
C CYS A 689 6.67 -29.89 20.26
N HIS A 690 5.57 -30.26 20.94
CA HIS A 690 5.54 -31.23 22.01
C HIS A 690 4.90 -32.56 21.57
N ARG A 691 5.46 -33.66 22.05
CA ARG A 691 4.87 -34.99 21.96
C ARG A 691 4.01 -35.26 23.19
N LEU A 692 2.77 -35.73 22.97
CA LEU A 692 1.85 -36.18 24.01
C LEU A 692 1.22 -37.48 23.55
N ASP A 693 1.32 -38.55 24.35
CA ASP A 693 0.80 -39.88 24.07
C ASP A 693 1.27 -40.43 22.71
N GLY A 694 2.54 -40.19 22.38
CA GLY A 694 3.14 -40.65 21.14
C GLY A 694 2.88 -39.76 19.92
N ILE A 695 1.98 -38.76 20.01
CA ILE A 695 1.59 -37.86 18.91
C ILE A 695 2.19 -36.48 19.10
N GLY A 696 2.70 -35.85 18.05
CA GLY A 696 3.22 -34.49 18.03
C GLY A 696 4.70 -34.35 17.75
N GLY A 697 5.21 -33.12 17.84
CA GLY A 697 6.60 -32.75 17.57
C GLY A 697 7.59 -33.22 18.64
N SER A 698 8.88 -33.06 18.35
CA SER A 698 9.97 -33.44 19.27
C SER A 698 10.93 -32.29 19.57
N VAL A 699 10.58 -31.08 19.22
CA VAL A 699 11.42 -29.88 19.46
C VAL A 699 11.36 -29.45 20.93
N GLY A 700 10.19 -29.60 21.55
CA GLY A 700 9.97 -29.37 22.97
C GLY A 700 9.99 -30.67 23.79
N PRO A 701 9.89 -30.58 25.12
CA PRO A 701 9.78 -31.72 26.03
C PRO A 701 8.60 -32.63 25.68
N ASN A 702 8.77 -33.94 25.90
CA ASN A 702 7.66 -34.88 25.85
C ASN A 702 6.74 -34.62 27.06
N LEU A 703 5.45 -34.42 26.80
CA LEU A 703 4.42 -34.11 27.80
C LEU A 703 3.67 -35.35 28.32
N THR A 704 3.94 -36.53 27.75
CA THR A 704 3.36 -37.79 28.27
C THR A 704 3.76 -38.00 29.70
N ASP A 705 2.83 -38.36 30.55
CA ASP A 705 3.01 -38.58 31.99
C ASP A 705 3.53 -37.31 32.74
N LEU A 706 3.13 -36.13 32.31
CA LEU A 706 3.61 -34.86 32.90
C LEU A 706 3.25 -34.76 34.38
N ALA A 707 2.09 -35.26 34.81
CA ALA A 707 1.61 -35.27 36.17
C ALA A 707 2.58 -35.98 37.13
N LYS A 708 3.34 -36.98 36.66
CA LYS A 708 4.37 -37.68 37.45
C LYS A 708 5.64 -36.86 37.71
N ARG A 709 5.82 -35.78 36.96
CA ARG A 709 7.07 -34.99 36.93
C ARG A 709 6.92 -33.55 37.38
N MET A 710 5.71 -32.99 37.25
CA MET A 710 5.44 -31.58 37.54
C MET A 710 4.06 -31.40 38.18
N LYS A 711 3.94 -30.51 39.14
CA LYS A 711 2.65 -30.10 39.70
C LYS A 711 1.92 -29.15 38.75
N PRO A 712 0.56 -29.10 38.79
CA PRO A 712 -0.20 -28.22 37.93
C PRO A 712 0.24 -26.75 37.92
N ALA A 713 0.62 -26.20 39.08
CA ALA A 713 1.11 -24.83 39.20
C ALA A 713 2.45 -24.62 38.47
N GLU A 714 3.36 -25.61 38.54
CA GLU A 714 4.66 -25.57 37.84
C GLU A 714 4.47 -25.66 36.30
N VAL A 715 3.47 -26.43 35.84
CA VAL A 715 3.10 -26.52 34.43
C VAL A 715 2.55 -25.17 33.93
N LEU A 716 1.65 -24.55 34.71
CA LEU A 716 1.13 -23.22 34.41
C LEU A 716 2.26 -22.17 34.29
N GLU A 717 3.16 -22.13 35.29
CA GLU A 717 4.29 -21.21 35.32
C GLU A 717 5.20 -21.41 34.10
N SER A 718 5.49 -22.66 33.72
CA SER A 718 6.32 -22.99 32.55
C SER A 718 5.67 -22.57 31.23
N ILE A 719 4.35 -22.51 31.15
CA ILE A 719 3.62 -22.04 29.98
C ILE A 719 3.59 -20.51 29.91
N LEU A 720 3.39 -19.84 31.07
CA LEU A 720 3.28 -18.38 31.13
C LEU A 720 4.64 -17.68 31.06
N GLU A 721 5.66 -18.26 31.72
CA GLU A 721 7.01 -17.72 31.78
C GLU A 721 8.07 -18.74 31.28
N PRO A 722 8.05 -19.13 30.01
CA PRO A 722 8.83 -20.26 29.48
C PRO A 722 10.34 -20.05 29.52
N SER A 723 10.80 -18.82 29.68
CA SER A 723 12.24 -18.50 29.83
C SER A 723 12.72 -18.42 31.27
N ARG A 724 11.85 -18.58 32.26
CA ARG A 724 12.21 -18.47 33.69
C ARG A 724 13.10 -19.63 34.13
N THR A 725 12.75 -20.85 33.75
CA THR A 725 13.52 -22.06 34.05
C THR A 725 13.60 -22.94 32.81
N ILE A 726 14.76 -22.99 32.15
CA ILE A 726 14.97 -23.77 30.94
C ILE A 726 15.82 -25.00 31.28
N PRO A 727 15.30 -26.25 31.14
CA PRO A 727 16.11 -27.44 31.36
C PRO A 727 17.31 -27.48 30.41
N GLU A 728 18.46 -27.94 30.87
CA GLU A 728 19.73 -27.87 30.12
C GLU A 728 19.65 -28.47 28.72
N ALA A 729 18.90 -29.55 28.55
CA ALA A 729 18.68 -30.20 27.23
C ALA A 729 17.93 -29.32 26.21
N TYR A 730 17.30 -28.22 26.68
CA TYR A 730 16.49 -27.32 25.83
C TYR A 730 17.06 -25.90 25.76
N VAL A 731 18.24 -25.67 26.34
CA VAL A 731 18.93 -24.38 26.28
C VAL A 731 19.39 -24.11 24.85
N LEU A 732 18.97 -22.98 24.31
CA LEU A 732 19.43 -22.52 23.01
C LEU A 732 20.86 -22.04 23.06
N GLN A 733 21.63 -22.37 22.04
CA GLN A 733 23.02 -21.93 21.92
C GLN A 733 23.25 -21.34 20.54
N GLN A 734 23.97 -20.23 20.52
CA GLN A 734 24.44 -19.56 19.31
C GLN A 734 25.88 -19.95 19.04
N PHE A 735 26.17 -20.29 17.81
CA PHE A 735 27.50 -20.64 17.31
C PHE A 735 27.89 -19.68 16.17
N ASN A 736 28.97 -18.96 16.33
CA ASN A 736 29.52 -18.12 15.27
C ASN A 736 30.66 -18.89 14.59
N MET A 737 30.58 -19.03 13.27
CA MET A 737 31.51 -19.83 12.48
C MET A 737 32.60 -18.93 11.86
N SER A 738 33.75 -19.53 11.53
CA SER A 738 34.88 -18.82 10.90
C SER A 738 34.59 -18.28 9.49
N ASN A 739 33.53 -18.77 8.84
CA ASN A 739 33.06 -18.27 7.55
C ASN A 739 32.02 -17.14 7.69
N GLY A 740 31.77 -16.64 8.91
CA GLY A 740 30.80 -15.58 9.20
C GLY A 740 29.35 -16.08 9.40
N GLU A 741 29.07 -17.35 9.21
CA GLU A 741 27.73 -17.90 9.48
C GLU A 741 27.44 -17.96 10.99
N VAL A 742 26.15 -17.75 11.33
CA VAL A 742 25.64 -17.85 12.71
C VAL A 742 24.59 -18.93 12.75
N HIS A 743 24.79 -19.95 13.56
CA HIS A 743 23.85 -21.05 13.77
C HIS A 743 23.27 -20.99 15.17
N LEU A 744 21.94 -21.20 15.27
CA LEU A 744 21.17 -21.24 16.50
C LEU A 744 20.46 -22.56 16.63
N GLY A 745 20.58 -23.23 17.76
CA GLY A 745 19.92 -24.52 18.00
C GLY A 745 20.15 -25.07 19.39
N GLN A 746 19.52 -26.21 19.65
CA GLN A 746 19.73 -27.03 20.85
C GLN A 746 20.81 -28.06 20.55
N VAL A 747 21.78 -28.22 21.46
CA VAL A 747 22.81 -29.27 21.30
C VAL A 747 22.21 -30.63 21.59
N GLN A 748 22.22 -31.52 20.58
CA GLN A 748 21.75 -32.90 20.70
C GLN A 748 22.89 -33.84 21.09
N GLU A 749 24.03 -33.65 20.44
CA GLU A 749 25.21 -34.48 20.62
C GLU A 749 26.46 -33.60 20.47
N GLU A 750 27.47 -33.89 21.22
CA GLU A 750 28.77 -33.24 21.13
C GLU A 750 29.89 -34.27 21.26
N THR A 751 30.76 -34.32 20.27
CA THR A 751 31.97 -35.11 20.22
C THR A 751 33.21 -34.21 20.22
N ASP A 752 34.41 -34.77 20.22
CA ASP A 752 35.63 -33.96 20.13
C ASP A 752 35.74 -33.15 18.81
N ALA A 753 35.15 -33.63 17.73
CA ALA A 753 35.25 -33.05 16.42
C ALA A 753 33.99 -32.25 15.95
N VAL A 754 32.82 -32.59 16.47
CA VAL A 754 31.54 -32.12 15.92
C VAL A 754 30.54 -31.80 17.01
N VAL A 755 29.78 -30.72 16.84
CA VAL A 755 28.56 -30.42 17.57
C VAL A 755 27.38 -30.67 16.67
N VAL A 756 26.40 -31.46 17.10
CA VAL A 756 25.14 -31.69 16.42
C VAL A 756 24.06 -30.82 17.03
N LEU A 757 23.52 -29.90 16.27
CA LEU A 757 22.42 -29.00 16.69
C LEU A 757 21.10 -29.51 16.14
N ARG A 758 20.07 -29.49 16.96
CA ARG A 758 18.68 -29.57 16.51
C ARG A 758 18.22 -28.20 16.04
N SER A 759 17.79 -28.12 14.78
CA SER A 759 17.19 -26.90 14.24
C SER A 759 15.90 -26.55 14.96
N LEU A 760 15.60 -25.25 15.04
CA LEU A 760 14.36 -24.71 15.63
C LEU A 760 13.13 -24.89 14.73
N SER A 761 13.30 -25.47 13.52
CA SER A 761 12.18 -25.76 12.63
C SER A 761 11.33 -26.93 13.15
N ALA A 762 10.04 -26.92 12.82
CA ALA A 762 9.09 -27.96 13.21
C ALA A 762 9.54 -29.40 12.78
N THR A 763 10.37 -29.49 11.73
CA THR A 763 10.96 -30.76 11.27
C THR A 763 12.09 -31.30 12.14
N GLY A 764 12.66 -30.45 13.04
CA GLY A 764 13.74 -30.81 13.95
C GLY A 764 15.00 -31.33 13.25
N ALA A 765 15.27 -30.89 12.02
CA ALA A 765 16.43 -31.31 11.25
C ALA A 765 17.75 -31.10 12.01
N SER A 766 18.65 -32.07 11.99
CA SER A 766 19.93 -31.95 12.68
C SER A 766 20.98 -31.30 11.78
N LEU A 767 21.71 -30.33 12.32
CA LEU A 767 22.84 -29.64 11.69
C LEU A 767 24.14 -30.06 12.38
N ARG A 768 25.12 -30.48 11.62
CA ARG A 768 26.45 -30.88 12.14
C ARG A 768 27.46 -29.75 11.92
N LEU A 769 28.00 -29.21 13.01
CA LEU A 769 29.03 -28.17 12.99
C LEU A 769 30.38 -28.74 13.37
N ALA A 770 31.38 -28.55 12.52
CA ALA A 770 32.76 -28.92 12.85
C ALA A 770 33.30 -27.96 13.91
N LYS A 771 33.78 -28.51 15.06
CA LYS A 771 34.31 -27.70 16.16
C LYS A 771 35.47 -26.80 15.75
N ALA A 772 36.32 -27.25 14.83
CA ALA A 772 37.44 -26.49 14.32
C ALA A 772 37.04 -25.18 13.60
N LEU A 773 35.76 -25.06 13.17
CA LEU A 773 35.21 -23.87 12.51
C LEU A 773 34.41 -22.97 13.43
N ILE A 774 34.21 -23.33 14.70
CA ILE A 774 33.47 -22.54 15.67
C ILE A 774 34.43 -21.50 16.30
N VAL A 775 34.15 -20.22 16.05
CA VAL A 775 34.89 -19.09 16.59
C VAL A 775 34.44 -18.73 17.99
N SER A 776 33.12 -18.77 18.23
CA SER A 776 32.54 -18.51 19.55
C SER A 776 31.22 -19.23 19.76
N ARG A 777 30.90 -19.48 21.02
CA ARG A 777 29.69 -20.16 21.49
C ARG A 777 29.07 -19.40 22.65
N LYS A 778 27.76 -19.20 22.64
CA LYS A 778 27.02 -18.49 23.70
C LYS A 778 25.73 -19.24 24.04
N LYS A 779 25.50 -19.57 25.30
CA LYS A 779 24.20 -20.02 25.80
C LYS A 779 23.24 -18.83 25.89
N LEU A 780 21.99 -19.03 25.50
CA LEU A 780 20.95 -18.01 25.54
C LEU A 780 19.96 -18.32 26.65
N ASN A 781 19.57 -17.28 27.41
CA ASN A 781 18.59 -17.39 28.51
C ASN A 781 17.16 -17.18 27.98
N VAL A 782 16.87 -17.69 26.76
CA VAL A 782 15.56 -17.57 26.13
C VAL A 782 15.10 -18.95 25.71
N SER A 783 13.86 -19.29 26.08
CA SER A 783 13.21 -20.54 25.68
C SER A 783 12.80 -20.51 24.20
N ASN A 784 12.84 -21.67 23.53
CA ASN A 784 12.24 -21.85 22.22
C ASN A 784 10.70 -21.87 22.27
N MET A 785 10.11 -22.08 23.43
CA MET A 785 8.67 -21.94 23.63
C MET A 785 8.32 -20.45 23.65
N PRO A 786 7.46 -19.96 22.73
CA PRO A 786 7.13 -18.54 22.66
C PRO A 786 6.31 -18.10 23.90
N PRO A 787 6.58 -16.92 24.49
CA PRO A 787 5.73 -16.36 25.51
C PRO A 787 4.34 -16.02 24.94
N GLY A 788 3.30 -16.05 25.79
CA GLY A 788 1.95 -15.67 25.37
C GLY A 788 1.18 -16.71 24.55
N THR A 789 1.68 -17.93 24.42
CA THR A 789 1.04 -19.03 23.68
C THR A 789 -0.43 -19.24 24.09
N VAL A 790 -0.78 -19.02 25.37
CA VAL A 790 -2.15 -19.15 25.89
C VAL A 790 -2.93 -17.84 25.96
N ASN A 791 -2.41 -16.73 25.43
CA ASN A 791 -3.06 -15.43 25.49
C ASN A 791 -4.37 -15.32 24.68
N THR A 792 -4.67 -16.35 23.91
CA THR A 792 -5.93 -16.51 23.13
C THR A 792 -6.96 -17.38 23.86
N LEU A 793 -6.68 -17.83 25.07
CA LEU A 793 -7.57 -18.64 25.90
C LEU A 793 -8.13 -17.82 27.05
N GLU A 794 -9.40 -18.10 27.42
CA GLU A 794 -10.00 -17.62 28.66
C GLU A 794 -9.36 -18.32 29.87
N LYS A 795 -9.46 -17.71 31.07
CA LYS A 795 -8.90 -18.29 32.31
C LYS A 795 -9.33 -19.74 32.52
N GLN A 796 -10.62 -20.06 32.35
CA GLN A 796 -11.12 -21.43 32.49
C GLN A 796 -10.53 -22.38 31.46
N GLN A 797 -10.34 -21.94 30.22
CA GLN A 797 -9.72 -22.78 29.17
C GLN A 797 -8.25 -23.11 29.49
N ILE A 798 -7.54 -22.18 30.16
CA ILE A 798 -6.17 -22.44 30.62
C ILE A 798 -6.17 -23.46 31.78
N LEU A 799 -7.11 -23.34 32.71
CA LEU A 799 -7.26 -24.33 33.79
C LEU A 799 -7.61 -25.71 33.22
N ASP A 800 -8.52 -25.81 32.28
CA ASP A 800 -8.87 -27.04 31.59
C ASP A 800 -7.68 -27.62 30.78
N LEU A 801 -6.85 -26.75 30.16
CA LEU A 801 -5.61 -27.18 29.49
C LEU A 801 -4.63 -27.80 30.48
N ILE A 802 -4.43 -27.18 31.67
CA ILE A 802 -3.57 -27.72 32.72
C ILE A 802 -4.12 -29.07 33.21
N ALA A 803 -5.44 -29.18 33.43
CA ALA A 803 -6.08 -30.45 33.75
C ALA A 803 -5.77 -31.54 32.73
N TYR A 804 -5.90 -31.22 31.44
CA TYR A 804 -5.61 -32.17 30.37
C TYR A 804 -4.14 -32.61 30.31
N LEU A 805 -3.21 -31.68 30.53
CA LEU A 805 -1.76 -31.96 30.56
C LEU A 805 -1.32 -32.75 31.80
N THR A 806 -2.04 -32.59 32.94
CA THR A 806 -1.74 -33.22 34.20
C THR A 806 -2.70 -34.36 34.56
N ARG A 807 -3.43 -34.91 33.56
CA ARG A 807 -4.24 -36.11 33.74
C ARG A 807 -3.37 -37.34 34.10
N GLU A 808 -3.91 -38.29 34.81
CA GLU A 808 -3.26 -39.56 35.12
C GLU A 808 -3.22 -40.52 33.90
#